data_03eb99c63cd5411daac5e4f7ec26abed
#
_entry.id   03eb99c63cd5411daac5e4f7ec26abed
#
_cell.length_a   1.000
_cell.length_b   1.000
_cell.length_c   1.000
_cell.angle_alpha   90.00
_cell.angle_beta   90.00
_cell.angle_gamma   90.00
#
_symmetry.space_group_name_H-M   'P 1'
#
loop_
_entity.id
_entity.type
_entity.pdbx_description
1 polymer ?
#
loop_
_entity_poly.entity_id
_entity_poly.type
_entity_poly.pdbx_seq_one_letter_code
_entity_poly.pdbx_strand_id
1 'polypeptide(L)'
;MGWGNIYRRRMRVFTLAIMIYLDYKALQKREKWMKTSKINALWERAHERNARRILNAMIDMEGLWVKLGQYLSTRADVLPHAYILLLKQLQDSLPPRPLQEVCETIQRELGKPMDELFLDFDKIPLATASIAQVHRATISNGREVVVKVQHVDIKTIILEDLKNAKSIVDWIAWAEPQYDFNPMIDEWCKEAPKELDFNNEAENTRIVSRNLGCTMDQERTSINSVDVLIPEVIQSTEKVLVLEYMDGIRLNDHQSLEAYGADNHAIVEEITRAYAHQIYIDGFFNGDPHPGNFLVSKEPPHRPVLLDFGLTKKLSHPMKQALAKMFLASCEGDHVALLSAFSEMGLKLRLDIPEQAMEVTNVFFRTSAPANEASQTMKSLAEQRSKNIKILQEKMNLNQKEVKRFNPVDAFPGDIVIFSRVLNLLRGLSSTMNLRIVYQDIMRPFAESVLGYVDKGVSIDSQWIYDTPIHSDVERKLRNLLIGLGNEGKVLGIQVCAYKDGQVIIDTAAGVLGRYDPRPVQPDSLFPVFSVTKGVTAGMVHWLVDKGKLRLDDKVTDIWPDFASEGKDRIKVNHVLNHTSGLHNALTHLRNENIFGLCDWDECLKQMAITAPESDPGLVQFYHYLSFGWLCGGIIEVKTLSRSKILYQMPSW
;
A
#
# COMPACT_ATOMS: atom_id res chain seq x y z
N MET A 1 -29.69 0.88 31.49
CA MET A 1 -28.39 0.64 32.16
C MET A 1 -27.37 1.47 31.42
N GLY A 2 -26.74 2.44 32.11
CA GLY A 2 -25.72 3.31 31.44
C GLY A 2 -24.46 2.53 31.10
N TRP A 3 -23.59 3.14 30.31
CA TRP A 3 -22.27 2.64 29.84
C TRP A 3 -21.32 2.17 30.97
N GLY A 4 -21.74 2.21 32.23
CA GLY A 4 -20.95 1.89 33.40
C GLY A 4 -20.09 3.09 33.88
N ASN A 5 -19.57 2.96 35.09
CA ASN A 5 -18.70 3.97 35.68
C ASN A 5 -17.34 4.01 34.96
N ILE A 6 -16.90 5.18 34.52
CA ILE A 6 -15.61 5.42 33.81
C ILE A 6 -14.43 4.79 34.58
N TYR A 7 -14.40 4.90 35.89
CA TYR A 7 -13.35 4.30 36.74
C TYR A 7 -13.37 2.76 36.65
N ARG A 8 -14.54 2.13 36.62
CA ARG A 8 -14.67 0.68 36.48
C ARG A 8 -14.20 0.21 35.09
N ARG A 9 -14.51 0.97 34.03
CA ARG A 9 -14.03 0.71 32.65
C ARG A 9 -12.51 0.78 32.62
N ARG A 10 -11.93 1.86 33.17
CA ARG A 10 -10.47 2.06 33.25
C ARG A 10 -9.78 0.89 33.99
N MET A 11 -10.26 0.54 35.17
CA MET A 11 -9.70 -0.57 35.96
C MET A 11 -9.75 -1.89 35.18
N ARG A 12 -10.84 -2.17 34.47
CA ARG A 12 -11.02 -3.40 33.69
C ARG A 12 -10.02 -3.50 32.56
N VAL A 13 -9.81 -2.41 31.81
CA VAL A 13 -8.90 -2.38 30.66
C VAL A 13 -7.44 -2.53 31.13
N PHE A 14 -7.03 -1.81 32.16
CA PHE A 14 -5.68 -1.94 32.72
C PHE A 14 -5.42 -3.33 33.32
N THR A 15 -6.38 -3.90 34.04
CA THR A 15 -6.27 -5.27 34.57
C THR A 15 -6.09 -6.28 33.44
N LEU A 16 -6.86 -6.14 32.34
CA LEU A 16 -6.75 -6.99 31.18
C LEU A 16 -5.37 -6.86 30.51
N ALA A 17 -4.89 -5.63 30.31
CA ALA A 17 -3.58 -5.36 29.72
C ALA A 17 -2.43 -5.98 30.54
N ILE A 18 -2.48 -5.82 31.87
CA ILE A 18 -1.50 -6.44 32.79
C ILE A 18 -1.57 -7.97 32.74
N MET A 19 -2.76 -8.56 32.74
CA MET A 19 -2.91 -10.02 32.64
C MET A 19 -2.31 -10.57 31.35
N ILE A 20 -2.57 -9.92 30.21
CA ILE A 20 -2.03 -10.32 28.91
C ILE A 20 -0.50 -10.18 28.91
N TYR A 21 0.01 -9.07 29.42
CA TYR A 21 1.45 -8.83 29.53
C TYR A 21 2.15 -9.91 30.37
N LEU A 22 1.61 -10.21 31.56
CA LEU A 22 2.16 -11.25 32.43
C LEU A 22 2.10 -12.63 31.82
N ASP A 23 1.02 -12.97 31.09
CA ASP A 23 0.88 -14.25 30.39
C ASP A 23 1.97 -14.42 29.31
N TYR A 24 2.23 -13.37 28.52
CA TYR A 24 3.31 -13.39 27.54
C TYR A 24 4.70 -13.40 28.18
N LYS A 25 4.93 -12.68 29.29
CA LYS A 25 6.20 -12.72 30.03
C LYS A 25 6.46 -14.09 30.65
N ALA A 26 5.45 -14.74 31.18
CA ALA A 26 5.56 -16.12 31.68
C ALA A 26 5.94 -17.08 30.55
N LEU A 27 5.34 -16.91 29.36
CA LEU A 27 5.65 -17.72 28.20
C LEU A 27 7.09 -17.49 27.70
N GLN A 28 7.57 -16.25 27.62
CA GLN A 28 8.95 -15.89 27.27
C GLN A 28 9.97 -16.53 28.23
N LYS A 29 9.66 -16.59 29.53
CA LYS A 29 10.52 -17.30 30.51
C LYS A 29 10.52 -18.80 30.29
N ARG A 30 9.35 -19.40 29.99
CA ARG A 30 9.22 -20.84 29.72
C ARG A 30 9.93 -21.27 28.44
N GLU A 31 9.91 -20.42 27.40
CA GLU A 31 10.60 -20.68 26.12
C GLU A 31 12.07 -21.02 26.30
N LYS A 32 12.75 -20.38 27.26
CA LYS A 32 14.19 -20.60 27.55
C LYS A 32 14.52 -22.03 28.02
N TRP A 33 13.52 -22.77 28.48
CA TRP A 33 13.69 -24.11 29.07
C TRP A 33 13.07 -25.23 28.23
N MET A 34 12.55 -24.94 27.03
CA MET A 34 11.78 -25.89 26.24
C MET A 34 12.44 -26.24 24.91
N LYS A 35 12.15 -27.45 24.40
CA LYS A 35 12.56 -27.88 23.06
C LYS A 35 11.81 -27.09 21.96
N THR A 36 12.52 -26.67 20.92
CA THR A 36 12.06 -25.83 19.82
C THR A 36 10.75 -26.30 19.17
N SER A 37 10.54 -27.61 19.06
CA SER A 37 9.34 -28.19 18.41
C SER A 37 8.01 -27.91 19.14
N LYS A 38 8.05 -27.60 20.44
CA LYS A 38 6.83 -27.32 21.25
C LYS A 38 6.57 -25.83 21.44
N ILE A 39 7.51 -24.98 21.12
CA ILE A 39 7.44 -23.53 21.37
C ILE A 39 6.33 -22.88 20.55
N ASN A 40 6.26 -23.14 19.25
CA ASN A 40 5.26 -22.53 18.37
C ASN A 40 3.83 -22.87 18.79
N ALA A 41 3.55 -24.12 19.14
CA ALA A 41 2.22 -24.52 19.61
C ALA A 41 1.81 -23.84 20.92
N LEU A 42 2.77 -23.50 21.80
CA LEU A 42 2.48 -22.76 23.03
C LEU A 42 2.21 -21.27 22.76
N TRP A 43 2.95 -20.65 21.84
CA TRP A 43 2.68 -19.28 21.41
C TRP A 43 1.30 -19.16 20.77
N GLU A 44 0.92 -20.07 19.86
CA GLU A 44 -0.40 -20.10 19.23
C GLU A 44 -1.54 -20.22 20.27
N ARG A 45 -1.41 -21.12 21.23
CA ARG A 45 -2.37 -21.25 22.34
C ARG A 45 -2.44 -19.99 23.21
N ALA A 46 -1.31 -19.31 23.45
CA ALA A 46 -1.31 -18.07 24.21
C ALA A 46 -1.95 -16.94 23.42
N HIS A 47 -1.69 -16.85 22.11
CA HIS A 47 -2.34 -15.89 21.23
C HIS A 47 -3.86 -16.09 21.20
N GLU A 48 -4.34 -17.31 21.01
CA GLU A 48 -5.74 -17.63 21.01
C GLU A 48 -6.42 -17.27 22.36
N ARG A 49 -5.81 -17.69 23.48
CA ARG A 49 -6.34 -17.38 24.82
C ARG A 49 -6.45 -15.88 25.07
N ASN A 50 -5.41 -15.12 24.73
CA ASN A 50 -5.40 -13.68 24.95
C ASN A 50 -6.31 -12.93 23.97
N ALA A 51 -6.41 -13.38 22.73
CA ALA A 51 -7.37 -12.85 21.76
C ALA A 51 -8.82 -13.04 22.22
N ARG A 52 -9.18 -14.21 22.81
CA ARG A 52 -10.51 -14.43 23.43
C ARG A 52 -10.77 -13.51 24.62
N ARG A 53 -9.76 -13.26 25.47
CA ARG A 53 -9.89 -12.30 26.58
C ARG A 53 -10.19 -10.89 26.09
N ILE A 54 -9.49 -10.45 25.04
CA ILE A 54 -9.69 -9.14 24.41
C ILE A 54 -11.08 -9.09 23.77
N LEU A 55 -11.47 -10.08 22.96
CA LEU A 55 -12.79 -10.14 22.34
C LEU A 55 -13.91 -9.98 23.35
N ASN A 56 -13.89 -10.77 24.42
CA ASN A 56 -14.92 -10.73 25.47
C ASN A 56 -14.96 -9.36 26.15
N ALA A 57 -13.80 -8.78 26.44
CA ALA A 57 -13.75 -7.45 27.05
C ALA A 57 -14.28 -6.36 26.11
N MET A 58 -14.00 -6.44 24.82
CA MET A 58 -14.49 -5.47 23.83
C MET A 58 -16.00 -5.56 23.66
N ILE A 59 -16.55 -6.77 23.63
CA ILE A 59 -18.02 -6.98 23.62
C ILE A 59 -18.68 -6.38 24.86
N ASP A 60 -18.12 -6.66 26.03
CA ASP A 60 -18.69 -6.19 27.31
C ASP A 60 -18.54 -4.67 27.53
N MET A 61 -17.56 -4.05 26.90
CA MET A 61 -17.29 -2.60 27.03
C MET A 61 -17.97 -1.77 25.96
N GLU A 62 -18.37 -2.41 24.85
CA GLU A 62 -19.09 -1.77 23.73
C GLU A 62 -18.35 -0.50 23.17
N GLY A 63 -19.05 0.31 22.39
CA GLY A 63 -18.60 1.63 21.91
C GLY A 63 -17.24 1.59 21.18
N LEU A 64 -16.29 2.38 21.64
CA LEU A 64 -14.95 2.50 21.04
C LEU A 64 -14.23 1.15 20.93
N TRP A 65 -14.37 0.28 21.94
CA TRP A 65 -13.63 -0.98 21.98
C TRP A 65 -14.06 -1.95 20.89
N VAL A 66 -15.35 -1.95 20.53
CA VAL A 66 -15.84 -2.73 19.39
C VAL A 66 -15.24 -2.19 18.08
N LYS A 67 -15.28 -0.88 17.84
CA LYS A 67 -14.67 -0.26 16.65
C LYS A 67 -13.16 -0.48 16.60
N LEU A 68 -12.48 -0.34 17.74
CA LEU A 68 -11.03 -0.63 17.82
C LEU A 68 -10.75 -2.10 17.47
N GLY A 69 -11.55 -3.02 17.97
CA GLY A 69 -11.40 -4.44 17.66
C GLY A 69 -11.66 -4.75 16.18
N GLN A 70 -12.64 -4.12 15.56
CA GLN A 70 -12.90 -4.22 14.12
C GLN A 70 -11.70 -3.68 13.32
N TYR A 71 -11.19 -2.51 13.68
CA TYR A 71 -9.98 -1.97 13.07
C TYR A 71 -8.78 -2.92 13.25
N LEU A 72 -8.53 -3.42 14.46
CA LEU A 72 -7.46 -4.36 14.75
C LEU A 72 -7.60 -5.67 13.97
N SER A 73 -8.82 -6.11 13.68
CA SER A 73 -9.07 -7.31 12.87
C SER A 73 -8.59 -7.20 11.41
N THR A 74 -8.34 -5.99 10.92
CA THR A 74 -7.78 -5.75 9.58
C THR A 74 -6.25 -5.68 9.56
N ARG A 75 -5.60 -5.59 10.73
CA ARG A 75 -4.15 -5.38 10.91
C ARG A 75 -3.37 -6.68 11.00
N ALA A 76 -3.46 -7.51 9.95
CA ALA A 76 -2.70 -8.75 9.84
C ALA A 76 -1.17 -8.53 9.70
N ASP A 77 -0.74 -7.31 9.43
CA ASP A 77 0.64 -6.84 9.42
C ASP A 77 1.25 -6.74 10.84
N VAL A 78 0.42 -6.45 11.84
CA VAL A 78 0.86 -6.17 13.22
C VAL A 78 0.46 -7.26 14.19
N LEU A 79 -0.73 -7.87 14.02
CA LEU A 79 -1.30 -8.80 14.99
C LEU A 79 -1.18 -10.27 14.56
N PRO A 80 -0.96 -11.21 15.51
CA PRO A 80 -1.02 -12.64 15.25
C PRO A 80 -2.37 -13.07 14.68
N HIS A 81 -2.36 -14.09 13.81
CA HIS A 81 -3.55 -14.58 13.11
C HIS A 81 -4.75 -14.91 14.02
N ALA A 82 -4.50 -15.44 15.22
CA ALA A 82 -5.54 -15.74 16.20
C ALA A 82 -6.35 -14.51 16.61
N TYR A 83 -5.70 -13.33 16.73
CA TYR A 83 -6.40 -12.07 17.02
C TYR A 83 -7.29 -11.65 15.86
N ILE A 84 -6.75 -11.72 14.64
CA ILE A 84 -7.50 -11.35 13.43
C ILE A 84 -8.78 -12.18 13.31
N LEU A 85 -8.68 -13.51 13.45
CA LEU A 85 -9.84 -14.41 13.36
C LEU A 85 -10.91 -14.14 14.41
N LEU A 86 -10.50 -13.91 15.65
CA LEU A 86 -11.45 -13.71 16.75
C LEU A 86 -12.07 -12.32 16.70
N LEU A 87 -11.29 -11.27 16.44
CA LEU A 87 -11.79 -9.90 16.39
C LEU A 87 -12.73 -9.64 15.20
N LYS A 88 -12.63 -10.40 14.12
CA LYS A 88 -13.61 -10.37 13.02
C LYS A 88 -15.05 -10.72 13.45
N GLN A 89 -15.23 -11.34 14.62
CA GLN A 89 -16.56 -11.68 15.16
C GLN A 89 -17.26 -10.49 15.81
N LEU A 90 -16.58 -9.34 15.96
CA LEU A 90 -17.19 -8.12 16.50
C LEU A 90 -18.19 -7.56 15.49
N GLN A 91 -19.47 -7.60 15.86
CA GLN A 91 -20.57 -7.09 15.06
C GLN A 91 -21.04 -5.73 15.59
N ASP A 92 -21.64 -4.92 14.70
CA ASP A 92 -22.16 -3.59 15.04
C ASP A 92 -23.56 -3.62 15.70
N SER A 93 -24.14 -4.80 15.91
CA SER A 93 -25.47 -4.93 16.49
C SER A 93 -25.40 -4.90 18.01
N LEU A 94 -25.71 -3.76 18.59
CA LEU A 94 -25.83 -3.57 20.03
C LEU A 94 -27.32 -3.54 20.47
N PRO A 95 -27.65 -3.81 21.74
CA PRO A 95 -29.01 -3.66 22.22
C PRO A 95 -29.45 -2.18 22.14
N PRO A 96 -30.69 -1.90 21.70
CA PRO A 96 -31.20 -0.54 21.59
C PRO A 96 -31.27 0.17 22.94
N ARG A 97 -31.03 1.48 22.94
CA ARG A 97 -31.25 2.32 24.12
C ARG A 97 -32.74 2.66 24.29
N PRO A 98 -33.14 3.03 25.50
CA PRO A 98 -34.52 3.39 25.78
C PRO A 98 -35.00 4.52 24.84
N LEU A 99 -36.24 4.40 24.33
CA LEU A 99 -36.84 5.39 23.46
C LEU A 99 -36.89 6.79 24.09
N GLN A 100 -37.06 6.84 25.41
CA GLN A 100 -37.10 8.12 26.14
C GLN A 100 -35.78 8.91 25.95
N GLU A 101 -34.60 8.24 26.04
CA GLU A 101 -33.30 8.89 25.83
C GLU A 101 -33.18 9.43 24.41
N VAL A 102 -33.72 8.72 23.42
CA VAL A 102 -33.75 9.13 22.01
C VAL A 102 -34.59 10.39 21.84
N CYS A 103 -35.82 10.38 22.34
CA CYS A 103 -36.75 11.51 22.27
C CYS A 103 -36.16 12.75 22.95
N GLU A 104 -35.61 12.61 24.15
CA GLU A 104 -34.97 13.71 24.87
C GLU A 104 -33.76 14.29 24.12
N THR A 105 -32.97 13.45 23.45
CA THR A 105 -31.85 13.90 22.63
C THR A 105 -32.33 14.66 21.41
N ILE A 106 -33.33 14.14 20.69
CA ILE A 106 -33.90 14.79 19.51
C ILE A 106 -34.48 16.16 19.87
N GLN A 107 -35.31 16.21 20.92
CA GLN A 107 -35.93 17.47 21.35
C GLN A 107 -34.89 18.53 21.75
N ARG A 108 -33.83 18.09 22.46
CA ARG A 108 -32.75 19.00 22.89
C ARG A 108 -31.96 19.54 21.69
N GLU A 109 -31.65 18.69 20.72
CA GLU A 109 -30.81 19.05 19.56
C GLU A 109 -31.60 19.83 18.49
N LEU A 110 -32.88 19.48 18.25
CA LEU A 110 -33.69 20.13 17.22
C LEU A 110 -34.59 21.25 17.76
N GLY A 111 -34.64 21.40 19.09
CA GLY A 111 -35.32 22.52 19.77
C GLY A 111 -36.86 22.52 19.67
N LYS A 112 -37.45 21.40 19.27
CA LYS A 112 -38.91 21.21 19.12
C LYS A 112 -39.36 19.87 19.71
N PRO A 113 -40.60 19.75 20.20
CA PRO A 113 -41.14 18.47 20.64
C PRO A 113 -41.35 17.50 19.48
N MET A 114 -41.38 16.20 19.77
CA MET A 114 -41.43 15.12 18.78
C MET A 114 -42.66 15.18 17.87
N ASP A 115 -43.81 15.58 18.39
CA ASP A 115 -45.07 15.72 17.70
C ASP A 115 -45.13 16.92 16.71
N GLU A 116 -44.26 17.93 16.92
CA GLU A 116 -44.07 19.00 15.94
C GLU A 116 -43.04 18.67 14.84
N LEU A 117 -42.09 17.74 15.16
CA LEU A 117 -41.03 17.36 14.24
C LEU A 117 -41.47 16.26 13.29
N PHE A 118 -42.21 15.29 13.78
CA PHE A 118 -42.57 14.08 13.06
C PHE A 118 -44.08 13.80 13.11
N LEU A 119 -44.66 13.45 11.96
CA LEU A 119 -46.02 12.90 11.88
C LEU A 119 -46.08 11.49 12.39
N ASP A 120 -45.05 10.71 12.17
CA ASP A 120 -44.86 9.36 12.67
C ASP A 120 -43.40 9.10 13.01
N PHE A 121 -43.12 8.27 14.03
CA PHE A 121 -41.79 7.93 14.48
C PHE A 121 -41.79 6.47 14.99
N ASP A 122 -41.00 5.62 14.30
CA ASP A 122 -40.89 4.22 14.66
C ASP A 122 -40.16 4.04 16.02
N LYS A 123 -40.87 3.44 16.97
CA LYS A 123 -40.32 3.21 18.33
C LYS A 123 -39.21 2.18 18.36
N ILE A 124 -39.21 1.24 17.40
CA ILE A 124 -38.18 0.21 17.24
C ILE A 124 -37.17 0.71 16.26
N PRO A 125 -35.86 0.77 16.61
CA PRO A 125 -34.85 1.23 15.68
C PRO A 125 -34.64 0.26 14.52
N LEU A 126 -34.36 0.77 13.33
CA LEU A 126 -33.95 0.00 12.15
C LEU A 126 -32.59 -0.66 12.36
N ALA A 127 -31.72 0.02 13.09
CA ALA A 127 -30.37 -0.45 13.43
C ALA A 127 -29.84 0.24 14.69
N THR A 128 -28.96 -0.47 15.42
CA THR A 128 -28.24 0.09 16.56
C THR A 128 -26.76 -0.19 16.37
N ALA A 129 -25.98 0.89 16.27
CA ALA A 129 -24.52 0.87 16.11
C ALA A 129 -23.82 1.22 17.44
N SER A 130 -22.48 1.24 17.42
CA SER A 130 -21.66 1.48 18.59
C SER A 130 -21.83 2.86 19.23
N ILE A 131 -22.20 3.88 18.46
CA ILE A 131 -22.31 5.28 18.91
C ILE A 131 -23.74 5.84 18.79
N ALA A 132 -24.62 5.20 18.02
CA ALA A 132 -25.92 5.73 17.66
C ALA A 132 -26.95 4.63 17.35
N GLN A 133 -28.19 4.99 17.31
CA GLN A 133 -29.26 4.18 16.73
C GLN A 133 -30.05 4.96 15.71
N VAL A 134 -30.66 4.22 14.77
CA VAL A 134 -31.34 4.78 13.59
C VAL A 134 -32.82 4.40 13.63
N HIS A 135 -33.68 5.39 13.53
CA HIS A 135 -35.15 5.21 13.49
C HIS A 135 -35.70 5.70 12.16
N ARG A 136 -36.79 5.09 11.69
CA ARG A 136 -37.59 5.62 10.60
C ARG A 136 -38.60 6.61 11.15
N ALA A 137 -38.85 7.66 10.40
CA ALA A 137 -39.83 8.66 10.77
C ALA A 137 -40.45 9.31 9.50
N THR A 138 -41.55 10.01 9.69
CA THR A 138 -42.17 10.85 8.65
C THR A 138 -42.18 12.28 9.13
N ILE A 139 -41.55 13.21 8.40
CA ILE A 139 -41.55 14.64 8.76
C ILE A 139 -42.85 15.34 8.33
N SER A 140 -43.05 16.56 8.80
CA SER A 140 -44.30 17.31 8.65
C SER A 140 -44.78 17.52 7.21
N ASN A 141 -43.91 17.45 6.20
CA ASN A 141 -44.27 17.51 4.79
C ASN A 141 -44.64 16.15 4.17
N GLY A 142 -44.72 15.09 4.94
CA GLY A 142 -45.03 13.73 4.48
C GLY A 142 -43.86 12.93 3.93
N ARG A 143 -42.62 13.49 3.92
CA ARG A 143 -41.43 12.77 3.45
C ARG A 143 -40.96 11.78 4.49
N GLU A 144 -40.65 10.57 4.05
CA GLU A 144 -40.04 9.54 4.90
C GLU A 144 -38.53 9.81 5.08
N VAL A 145 -38.07 9.65 6.31
CA VAL A 145 -36.69 9.94 6.72
C VAL A 145 -36.17 8.87 7.66
N VAL A 146 -34.84 8.81 7.78
CA VAL A 146 -34.15 8.13 8.88
C VAL A 146 -33.55 9.17 9.81
N VAL A 147 -33.69 8.90 11.10
CA VAL A 147 -33.16 9.75 12.17
C VAL A 147 -32.09 8.96 12.92
N LYS A 148 -30.81 9.31 12.72
CA LYS A 148 -29.66 8.75 13.40
C LYS A 148 -29.41 9.58 14.66
N VAL A 149 -29.44 8.94 15.83
CA VAL A 149 -29.35 9.63 17.13
C VAL A 149 -28.23 9.04 17.95
N GLN A 150 -27.31 9.89 18.40
CA GLN A 150 -26.22 9.46 19.27
C GLN A 150 -26.73 8.99 20.63
N HIS A 151 -26.08 7.97 21.16
CA HIS A 151 -26.31 7.52 22.53
C HIS A 151 -25.86 8.57 23.53
N VAL A 152 -26.65 8.72 24.62
CA VAL A 152 -26.34 9.66 25.68
C VAL A 152 -24.97 9.35 26.30
N ASP A 153 -24.19 10.41 26.55
CA ASP A 153 -22.85 10.37 27.15
C ASP A 153 -21.75 9.64 26.34
N ILE A 154 -22.05 9.16 25.11
CA ILE A 154 -21.10 8.39 24.32
C ILE A 154 -19.81 9.15 24.04
N LYS A 155 -19.87 10.48 23.80
CA LYS A 155 -18.71 11.33 23.55
C LYS A 155 -17.71 11.30 24.72
N THR A 156 -18.23 11.47 25.94
CA THR A 156 -17.39 11.44 27.15
C THR A 156 -16.72 10.09 27.34
N ILE A 157 -17.47 9.01 27.13
CA ILE A 157 -16.99 7.64 27.28
C ILE A 157 -15.90 7.33 26.25
N ILE A 158 -16.13 7.65 24.98
CA ILE A 158 -15.14 7.41 23.91
C ILE A 158 -13.86 8.18 24.14
N LEU A 159 -13.92 9.46 24.53
CA LEU A 159 -12.75 10.26 24.80
C LEU A 159 -11.94 9.72 25.99
N GLU A 160 -12.59 9.24 27.05
CA GLU A 160 -11.92 8.59 28.18
C GLU A 160 -11.33 7.21 27.79
N ASP A 161 -12.04 6.43 27.00
CA ASP A 161 -11.55 5.14 26.52
C ASP A 161 -10.32 5.32 25.59
N LEU A 162 -10.30 6.36 24.74
CA LEU A 162 -9.12 6.72 23.93
C LEU A 162 -7.91 7.07 24.80
N LYS A 163 -8.10 7.87 25.85
CA LYS A 163 -7.03 8.19 26.82
C LYS A 163 -6.51 6.92 27.50
N ASN A 164 -7.41 6.01 27.88
CA ASN A 164 -7.04 4.73 28.48
C ASN A 164 -6.26 3.85 27.51
N ALA A 165 -6.70 3.74 26.26
CA ALA A 165 -6.02 2.99 25.20
C ALA A 165 -4.62 3.56 24.93
N LYS A 166 -4.50 4.89 24.79
CA LYS A 166 -3.20 5.58 24.62
C LYS A 166 -2.27 5.30 25.78
N SER A 167 -2.74 5.42 27.03
CA SER A 167 -1.92 5.16 28.20
C SER A 167 -1.40 3.73 28.28
N ILE A 168 -2.19 2.76 27.82
CA ILE A 168 -1.77 1.34 27.76
C ILE A 168 -0.70 1.16 26.68
N VAL A 169 -0.89 1.76 25.50
CA VAL A 169 0.06 1.67 24.40
C VAL A 169 1.38 2.33 24.77
N ASP A 170 1.36 3.51 25.42
CA ASP A 170 2.55 4.18 25.95
C ASP A 170 3.29 3.31 26.95
N TRP A 171 2.56 2.66 27.87
CA TRP A 171 3.13 1.73 28.82
C TRP A 171 3.75 0.50 28.16
N ILE A 172 3.09 -0.07 27.14
CA ILE A 172 3.64 -1.21 26.36
C ILE A 172 4.93 -0.79 25.66
N ALA A 173 4.94 0.36 24.97
CA ALA A 173 6.11 0.89 24.27
C ALA A 173 7.30 1.14 25.22
N TRP A 174 7.02 1.63 26.46
CA TRP A 174 8.03 1.79 27.48
C TRP A 174 8.58 0.45 27.99
N ALA A 175 7.70 -0.53 28.26
CA ALA A 175 8.08 -1.84 28.79
C ALA A 175 8.74 -2.74 27.75
N GLU A 176 8.36 -2.61 26.49
CA GLU A 176 8.77 -3.44 25.35
C GLU A 176 8.98 -2.58 24.10
N PRO A 177 10.08 -1.82 23.99
CA PRO A 177 10.29 -0.85 22.90
C PRO A 177 10.20 -1.43 21.48
N GLN A 178 10.31 -2.74 21.33
CA GLN A 178 10.13 -3.44 20.05
C GLN A 178 8.66 -3.57 19.62
N TYR A 179 7.70 -3.25 20.49
CA TYR A 179 6.25 -3.28 20.22
C TYR A 179 5.67 -1.89 20.40
N ASP A 180 6.14 -0.93 19.59
CA ASP A 180 5.60 0.43 19.59
C ASP A 180 4.38 0.53 18.70
N PHE A 181 3.19 0.55 19.31
CA PHE A 181 1.90 0.75 18.64
C PHE A 181 1.45 2.21 18.66
N ASN A 182 2.29 3.16 19.11
CA ASN A 182 1.93 4.57 19.20
C ASN A 182 1.49 5.18 17.87
N PRO A 183 2.17 4.95 16.74
CA PRO A 183 1.71 5.51 15.47
C PRO A 183 0.27 5.13 15.12
N MET A 184 -0.14 3.91 15.47
CA MET A 184 -1.49 3.41 15.21
C MET A 184 -2.54 4.06 16.12
N ILE A 185 -2.28 4.12 17.42
CA ILE A 185 -3.24 4.70 18.37
C ILE A 185 -3.34 6.22 18.23
N ASP A 186 -2.25 6.90 17.85
CA ASP A 186 -2.23 8.33 17.60
C ASP A 186 -3.10 8.72 16.40
N GLU A 187 -3.09 7.92 15.34
CA GLU A 187 -4.01 8.10 14.21
C GLU A 187 -5.47 7.94 14.67
N TRP A 188 -5.73 6.90 15.46
CA TRP A 188 -7.08 6.67 16.02
C TRP A 188 -7.56 7.78 16.95
N CYS A 189 -6.67 8.34 17.77
CA CYS A 189 -6.98 9.48 18.63
C CYS A 189 -7.36 10.74 17.84
N LYS A 190 -6.88 10.87 16.60
CA LYS A 190 -7.24 11.97 15.71
C LYS A 190 -8.57 11.74 14.96
N GLU A 191 -8.83 10.51 14.51
CA GLU A 191 -9.97 10.22 13.65
C GLU A 191 -11.27 9.93 14.43
N ALA A 192 -11.21 9.12 15.51
CA ALA A 192 -12.40 8.73 16.26
C ALA A 192 -13.24 9.90 16.82
N PRO A 193 -12.66 11.01 17.30
CA PRO A 193 -13.45 12.17 17.74
C PRO A 193 -14.29 12.81 16.63
N LYS A 194 -13.87 12.71 15.36
CA LYS A 194 -14.60 13.29 14.23
C LYS A 194 -15.92 12.58 13.98
N GLU A 195 -16.02 11.28 14.28
CA GLU A 195 -17.25 10.50 14.15
C GLU A 195 -18.30 10.87 15.23
N LEU A 196 -17.90 11.61 16.27
CA LEU A 196 -18.77 12.05 17.36
C LEU A 196 -19.51 13.37 17.08
N ASP A 197 -19.37 13.91 15.88
CA ASP A 197 -20.09 15.09 15.42
C ASP A 197 -20.74 14.76 14.06
N PHE A 198 -22.06 14.55 14.07
CA PHE A 198 -22.80 14.21 12.86
C PHE A 198 -22.86 15.33 11.81
N ASN A 199 -22.47 16.57 12.15
CA ASN A 199 -22.27 17.59 11.12
C ASN A 199 -21.13 17.21 10.16
N ASN A 200 -20.08 16.52 10.66
CA ASN A 200 -19.02 16.01 9.80
C ASN A 200 -19.53 14.92 8.85
N GLU A 201 -20.34 13.98 9.35
CA GLU A 201 -20.94 12.93 8.51
C GLU A 201 -21.88 13.53 7.46
N ALA A 202 -22.69 14.52 7.84
CA ALA A 202 -23.57 15.25 6.92
C ALA A 202 -22.79 15.95 5.80
N GLU A 203 -21.70 16.63 6.14
CA GLU A 203 -20.87 17.33 5.15
C GLU A 203 -20.15 16.33 4.23
N ASN A 204 -19.60 15.25 4.80
CA ASN A 204 -18.99 14.18 4.03
C ASN A 204 -19.98 13.57 3.03
N THR A 205 -21.22 13.30 3.49
CA THR A 205 -22.30 12.79 2.62
C THR A 205 -22.58 13.73 1.45
N ARG A 206 -22.70 15.04 1.71
CA ARG A 206 -22.92 16.05 0.66
C ARG A 206 -21.75 16.13 -0.32
N ILE A 207 -20.51 16.07 0.18
CA ILE A 207 -19.30 16.09 -0.67
C ILE A 207 -19.29 14.87 -1.59
N VAL A 208 -19.45 13.65 -1.06
CA VAL A 208 -19.43 12.44 -1.88
C VAL A 208 -20.61 12.40 -2.86
N SER A 209 -21.81 12.79 -2.43
CA SER A 209 -22.99 12.87 -3.31
C SER A 209 -22.76 13.80 -4.49
N ARG A 210 -22.14 14.97 -4.24
CA ARG A 210 -21.78 15.94 -5.30
C ARG A 210 -20.71 15.39 -6.22
N ASN A 211 -19.67 14.80 -5.68
CA ASN A 211 -18.53 14.27 -6.43
C ASN A 211 -18.95 13.12 -7.35
N LEU A 212 -19.84 12.23 -6.90
CA LEU A 212 -20.35 11.12 -7.71
C LEU A 212 -21.52 11.52 -8.64
N GLY A 213 -21.92 12.80 -8.66
CA GLY A 213 -22.99 13.30 -9.54
C GLY A 213 -24.38 12.75 -9.19
N CYS A 214 -24.64 12.42 -7.91
CA CYS A 214 -25.93 11.93 -7.44
C CYS A 214 -26.99 13.05 -7.31
N THR A 215 -26.61 14.33 -7.45
CA THR A 215 -27.51 15.48 -7.49
C THR A 215 -28.14 15.65 -8.87
N MET A 216 -29.45 15.96 -8.94
CA MET A 216 -30.34 15.87 -10.10
C MET A 216 -29.97 16.67 -11.37
N ASP A 217 -28.90 17.47 -11.40
CA ASP A 217 -28.68 18.50 -12.42
C ASP A 217 -27.47 18.28 -13.36
N GLN A 218 -26.82 17.11 -13.35
CA GLN A 218 -25.69 16.87 -14.26
C GLN A 218 -25.96 15.76 -15.28
N GLU A 219 -25.88 16.14 -16.58
CA GLU A 219 -25.87 15.17 -17.68
C GLU A 219 -24.66 14.21 -17.54
N ARG A 220 -24.95 12.92 -17.40
CA ARG A 220 -23.98 11.84 -17.23
C ARG A 220 -23.30 11.50 -18.56
N THR A 221 -22.28 12.24 -18.95
CA THR A 221 -21.61 12.09 -20.26
C THR A 221 -20.18 11.58 -20.21
N SER A 222 -19.63 11.21 -19.03
CA SER A 222 -18.24 10.75 -18.95
C SER A 222 -18.12 9.22 -18.83
N ILE A 223 -17.05 8.67 -19.39
CA ILE A 223 -16.67 7.22 -19.30
C ILE A 223 -16.52 6.76 -17.84
N ASN A 224 -16.25 7.68 -16.92
CA ASN A 224 -16.06 7.42 -15.49
C ASN A 224 -17.33 7.70 -14.65
N SER A 225 -18.50 7.88 -15.24
CA SER A 225 -19.76 8.06 -14.51
C SER A 225 -20.07 6.79 -13.69
N VAL A 226 -20.60 6.99 -12.48
CA VAL A 226 -21.05 5.92 -11.58
C VAL A 226 -22.53 6.02 -11.33
N ASP A 227 -23.21 4.89 -11.18
CA ASP A 227 -24.65 4.83 -11.01
C ASP A 227 -25.06 4.32 -9.62
N VAL A 228 -24.78 5.14 -8.61
CA VAL A 228 -25.10 4.85 -7.21
C VAL A 228 -26.09 5.89 -6.66
N LEU A 229 -26.75 5.54 -5.57
CA LEU A 229 -27.62 6.43 -4.82
C LEU A 229 -26.98 6.77 -3.46
N ILE A 230 -27.18 8.01 -3.02
CA ILE A 230 -26.75 8.50 -1.71
C ILE A 230 -27.93 9.27 -1.10
N PRO A 231 -28.34 8.98 0.16
CA PRO A 231 -29.46 9.68 0.77
C PRO A 231 -29.21 11.18 0.93
N GLU A 232 -30.21 11.99 0.68
CA GLU A 232 -30.14 13.43 0.90
C GLU A 232 -30.05 13.75 2.39
N VAL A 233 -29.16 14.70 2.73
CA VAL A 233 -29.07 15.20 4.11
C VAL A 233 -30.10 16.29 4.32
N ILE A 234 -31.11 16.02 5.14
CA ILE A 234 -32.20 16.94 5.42
C ILE A 234 -31.81 17.92 6.54
N GLN A 235 -31.30 17.40 7.66
CA GLN A 235 -30.89 18.20 8.79
C GLN A 235 -29.76 17.49 9.57
N SER A 236 -28.85 18.24 10.17
CA SER A 236 -27.81 17.71 11.05
C SER A 236 -27.56 18.64 12.24
N THR A 237 -27.18 18.03 13.35
CA THR A 237 -26.62 18.65 14.55
C THR A 237 -25.42 17.81 15.00
N GLU A 238 -24.81 18.14 16.13
CA GLU A 238 -23.73 17.31 16.66
C GLU A 238 -24.20 15.87 16.95
N LYS A 239 -25.47 15.67 17.41
CA LYS A 239 -25.93 14.37 17.90
C LYS A 239 -27.12 13.77 17.15
N VAL A 240 -27.70 14.50 16.22
CA VAL A 240 -28.85 14.04 15.42
C VAL A 240 -28.55 14.29 13.96
N LEU A 241 -28.74 13.27 13.12
CA LEU A 241 -28.64 13.37 11.67
C LEU A 241 -29.93 12.82 11.05
N VAL A 242 -30.58 13.66 10.24
CA VAL A 242 -31.80 13.32 9.51
C VAL A 242 -31.45 13.19 8.03
N LEU A 243 -31.68 12.01 7.50
CA LEU A 243 -31.41 11.65 6.10
C LEU A 243 -32.71 11.19 5.43
N GLU A 244 -32.74 11.25 4.13
CA GLU A 244 -33.75 10.59 3.31
C GLU A 244 -33.84 9.09 3.63
N TYR A 245 -35.04 8.56 3.74
CA TYR A 245 -35.25 7.12 3.84
C TYR A 245 -35.09 6.48 2.47
N MET A 246 -34.19 5.52 2.38
CA MET A 246 -33.94 4.75 1.17
C MET A 246 -34.55 3.38 1.30
N ASP A 247 -35.64 3.11 0.54
CA ASP A 247 -36.23 1.78 0.52
C ASP A 247 -35.38 0.83 -0.31
N GLY A 248 -34.70 -0.08 0.36
CA GLY A 248 -33.74 -0.97 -0.27
C GLY A 248 -33.59 -2.32 0.44
N ILE A 249 -32.96 -3.25 -0.26
CA ILE A 249 -32.65 -4.60 0.18
C ILE A 249 -31.21 -4.62 0.72
N ARG A 250 -30.98 -5.23 1.86
CA ARG A 250 -29.61 -5.39 2.39
C ARG A 250 -28.80 -6.33 1.51
N LEU A 251 -27.53 -6.05 1.29
CA LEU A 251 -26.63 -6.87 0.46
C LEU A 251 -26.44 -8.31 0.98
N ASN A 252 -26.66 -8.57 2.25
CA ASN A 252 -26.57 -9.90 2.83
C ASN A 252 -27.91 -10.68 2.77
N ASP A 253 -28.97 -10.08 2.27
CA ASP A 253 -30.28 -10.75 2.05
C ASP A 253 -30.36 -11.28 0.62
N HIS A 254 -29.65 -12.39 0.39
CA HIS A 254 -29.57 -13.01 -0.94
C HIS A 254 -30.92 -13.46 -1.48
N GLN A 255 -31.85 -13.89 -0.59
CA GLN A 255 -33.17 -14.36 -1.02
C GLN A 255 -34.01 -13.21 -1.57
N SER A 256 -34.01 -12.07 -0.90
CA SER A 256 -34.71 -10.88 -1.38
C SER A 256 -34.08 -10.34 -2.66
N LEU A 257 -32.74 -10.28 -2.76
CA LEU A 257 -32.06 -9.84 -3.98
C LEU A 257 -32.41 -10.70 -5.20
N GLU A 258 -32.44 -12.03 -5.02
CA GLU A 258 -32.84 -12.96 -6.07
C GLU A 258 -34.32 -12.81 -6.47
N ALA A 259 -35.20 -12.63 -5.46
CA ALA A 259 -36.63 -12.45 -5.70
C ALA A 259 -36.97 -11.17 -6.47
N TYR A 260 -36.16 -10.10 -6.33
CA TYR A 260 -36.27 -8.86 -7.09
C TYR A 260 -35.54 -8.91 -8.43
N GLY A 261 -34.79 -9.98 -8.74
CA GLY A 261 -34.04 -10.12 -9.97
C GLY A 261 -32.79 -9.21 -10.06
N ALA A 262 -32.24 -8.81 -8.93
CA ALA A 262 -31.08 -7.94 -8.88
C ALA A 262 -29.81 -8.66 -9.36
N ASP A 263 -29.03 -8.03 -10.25
CA ASP A 263 -27.74 -8.55 -10.70
C ASP A 263 -26.66 -8.24 -9.66
N ASN A 264 -26.35 -9.22 -8.83
CA ASN A 264 -25.36 -9.10 -7.79
C ASN A 264 -23.96 -8.73 -8.31
N HIS A 265 -23.58 -9.18 -9.52
CA HIS A 265 -22.30 -8.85 -10.13
C HIS A 265 -22.24 -7.37 -10.51
N ALA A 266 -23.25 -6.88 -11.21
CA ALA A 266 -23.36 -5.48 -11.59
C ALA A 266 -23.38 -4.54 -10.36
N ILE A 267 -24.06 -4.94 -9.29
CA ILE A 267 -24.12 -4.16 -8.04
C ILE A 267 -22.73 -4.04 -7.39
N VAL A 268 -22.00 -5.13 -7.25
CA VAL A 268 -20.65 -5.12 -6.63
C VAL A 268 -19.65 -4.42 -7.52
N GLU A 269 -19.79 -4.56 -8.85
CA GLU A 269 -19.00 -3.81 -9.81
C GLU A 269 -19.22 -2.31 -9.66
N GLU A 270 -20.46 -1.86 -9.59
CA GLU A 270 -20.79 -0.44 -9.49
C GLU A 270 -20.35 0.16 -8.14
N ILE A 271 -20.49 -0.57 -7.03
CA ILE A 271 -19.88 -0.19 -5.75
C ILE A 271 -18.36 -0.01 -5.91
N THR A 272 -17.70 -0.96 -6.58
CA THR A 272 -16.25 -0.88 -6.80
C THR A 272 -15.87 0.33 -7.65
N ARG A 273 -16.63 0.65 -8.69
CA ARG A 273 -16.47 1.84 -9.53
C ARG A 273 -16.63 3.12 -8.71
N ALA A 274 -17.65 3.19 -7.85
CA ALA A 274 -17.89 4.34 -6.97
C ALA A 274 -16.72 4.57 -6.00
N TYR A 275 -16.11 3.52 -5.47
CA TYR A 275 -14.92 3.63 -4.63
C TYR A 275 -13.67 3.98 -5.44
N ALA A 276 -13.51 3.44 -6.65
CA ALA A 276 -12.42 3.85 -7.55
C ALA A 276 -12.49 5.34 -7.88
N HIS A 277 -13.70 5.86 -8.16
CA HIS A 277 -13.92 7.28 -8.40
C HIS A 277 -13.51 8.12 -7.18
N GLN A 278 -14.05 7.80 -6.00
CA GLN A 278 -13.72 8.51 -4.76
C GLN A 278 -12.22 8.53 -4.47
N ILE A 279 -11.51 7.42 -4.68
CA ILE A 279 -10.07 7.28 -4.38
C ILE A 279 -9.24 8.02 -5.44
N TYR A 280 -9.45 7.71 -6.70
CA TYR A 280 -8.54 8.15 -7.77
C TYR A 280 -8.95 9.49 -8.38
N ILE A 281 -10.25 9.77 -8.55
CA ILE A 281 -10.70 11.03 -9.14
C ILE A 281 -10.77 12.11 -8.07
N ASP A 282 -11.58 11.89 -7.03
CA ASP A 282 -11.86 12.91 -6.01
C ASP A 282 -10.70 13.06 -5.02
N GLY A 283 -10.01 11.95 -4.70
CA GLY A 283 -9.08 11.90 -3.58
C GLY A 283 -9.76 12.10 -2.23
N PHE A 284 -11.08 11.87 -2.17
CA PHE A 284 -11.89 11.93 -0.98
C PHE A 284 -12.82 10.72 -0.96
N PHE A 285 -12.58 9.79 -0.04
CA PHE A 285 -13.23 8.49 -0.06
C PHE A 285 -13.70 8.02 1.31
N ASN A 286 -14.79 7.24 1.30
CA ASN A 286 -15.28 6.53 2.47
C ASN A 286 -14.30 5.40 2.85
N GLY A 287 -13.85 5.40 4.10
CA GLY A 287 -12.91 4.42 4.65
C GLY A 287 -13.54 3.13 5.17
N ASP A 288 -14.88 2.99 5.12
CA ASP A 288 -15.61 1.85 5.70
C ASP A 288 -16.68 1.24 4.79
N PRO A 289 -16.29 0.58 3.66
CA PRO A 289 -17.22 -0.12 2.78
C PRO A 289 -17.69 -1.45 3.40
N HIS A 290 -18.27 -1.39 4.60
CA HIS A 290 -18.84 -2.56 5.25
C HIS A 290 -20.17 -2.95 4.58
N PRO A 291 -20.49 -4.26 4.40
CA PRO A 291 -21.75 -4.68 3.77
C PRO A 291 -23.03 -4.11 4.42
N GLY A 292 -22.99 -3.78 5.71
CA GLY A 292 -24.07 -3.11 6.42
C GLY A 292 -24.35 -1.67 6.01
N ASN A 293 -23.40 -1.04 5.32
CA ASN A 293 -23.50 0.35 4.84
C ASN A 293 -24.02 0.44 3.40
N PHE A 294 -24.50 -0.68 2.83
CA PHE A 294 -25.03 -0.74 1.48
C PHE A 294 -26.45 -1.32 1.46
N LEU A 295 -27.29 -0.70 0.66
CA LEU A 295 -28.58 -1.27 0.23
C LEU A 295 -28.58 -1.39 -1.28
N VAL A 296 -29.54 -2.13 -1.80
CA VAL A 296 -29.90 -2.19 -3.23
C VAL A 296 -31.32 -1.65 -3.38
N SER A 297 -31.49 -0.64 -4.21
CA SER A 297 -32.82 -0.06 -4.48
C SER A 297 -33.77 -1.14 -5.00
N LYS A 298 -34.99 -1.15 -4.50
CA LYS A 298 -36.06 -2.03 -5.01
C LYS A 298 -36.54 -1.63 -6.40
N GLU A 299 -36.31 -0.37 -6.78
CA GLU A 299 -36.68 0.15 -8.10
C GLU A 299 -35.63 -0.25 -9.15
N PRO A 300 -36.04 -0.78 -10.30
CA PRO A 300 -35.11 -1.01 -11.42
C PRO A 300 -34.40 0.29 -11.85
N PRO A 301 -33.11 0.25 -12.19
CA PRO A 301 -32.23 -0.89 -12.42
C PRO A 301 -31.55 -1.49 -11.16
N HIS A 302 -32.11 -1.36 -9.98
CA HIS A 302 -31.59 -1.93 -8.73
C HIS A 302 -30.20 -1.37 -8.35
N ARG A 303 -30.12 -0.04 -8.30
CA ARG A 303 -28.86 0.68 -8.01
C ARG A 303 -28.37 0.45 -6.59
N PRO A 304 -27.05 0.37 -6.36
CA PRO A 304 -26.50 0.36 -5.02
C PRO A 304 -26.72 1.72 -4.32
N VAL A 305 -27.07 1.66 -3.03
CA VAL A 305 -27.25 2.82 -2.15
C VAL A 305 -26.13 2.82 -1.11
N LEU A 306 -25.39 3.92 -1.01
CA LEU A 306 -24.32 4.12 -0.04
C LEU A 306 -24.86 4.95 1.12
N LEU A 307 -24.80 4.43 2.36
CA LEU A 307 -25.54 4.99 3.51
C LEU A 307 -24.70 5.78 4.51
N ASP A 308 -23.48 5.38 4.80
CA ASP A 308 -22.69 5.90 5.92
C ASP A 308 -21.37 6.53 5.44
N PHE A 309 -21.12 7.78 5.81
CA PHE A 309 -19.91 8.54 5.50
C PHE A 309 -19.23 9.11 6.75
N GLY A 310 -19.45 8.47 7.90
CA GLY A 310 -18.85 8.86 9.18
C GLY A 310 -17.32 8.78 9.17
N LEU A 311 -16.76 7.81 8.45
CA LEU A 311 -15.32 7.66 8.27
C LEU A 311 -14.93 7.98 6.83
N THR A 312 -14.37 9.16 6.60
CA THR A 312 -13.85 9.56 5.29
C THR A 312 -12.38 9.93 5.38
N LYS A 313 -11.66 9.82 4.27
CA LYS A 313 -10.26 10.22 4.18
C LYS A 313 -10.05 11.11 2.96
N LYS A 314 -9.24 12.17 3.14
CA LYS A 314 -8.81 13.06 2.06
C LYS A 314 -7.35 12.78 1.75
N LEU A 315 -7.04 12.45 0.52
CA LEU A 315 -5.69 12.26 -0.01
C LEU A 315 -5.12 13.59 -0.51
N SER A 316 -3.85 13.81 -0.28
CA SER A 316 -3.13 14.87 -0.98
C SER A 316 -2.93 14.50 -2.45
N HIS A 317 -2.78 15.48 -3.33
CA HIS A 317 -2.56 15.21 -4.75
C HIS A 317 -1.34 14.30 -5.03
N PRO A 318 -0.17 14.50 -4.39
CA PRO A 318 0.95 13.58 -4.54
C PRO A 318 0.65 12.15 -4.08
N MET A 319 -0.08 11.99 -2.96
CA MET A 319 -0.49 10.68 -2.46
C MET A 319 -1.43 9.97 -3.42
N LYS A 320 -2.39 10.69 -4.00
CA LYS A 320 -3.32 10.17 -5.00
C LYS A 320 -2.58 9.67 -6.25
N GLN A 321 -1.61 10.45 -6.75
CA GLN A 321 -0.76 10.04 -7.88
C GLN A 321 0.09 8.82 -7.55
N ALA A 322 0.73 8.79 -6.38
CA ALA A 322 1.55 7.66 -5.96
C ALA A 322 0.73 6.38 -5.77
N LEU A 323 -0.51 6.47 -5.25
CA LEU A 323 -1.44 5.33 -5.17
C LEU A 323 -1.85 4.82 -6.55
N ALA A 324 -2.15 5.71 -7.49
CA ALA A 324 -2.48 5.34 -8.88
C ALA A 324 -1.29 4.65 -9.56
N LYS A 325 -0.08 5.20 -9.40
CA LYS A 325 1.17 4.62 -9.89
C LYS A 325 1.43 3.24 -9.30
N MET A 326 1.28 3.10 -7.98
CA MET A 326 1.42 1.82 -7.29
C MET A 326 0.44 0.78 -7.84
N PHE A 327 -0.82 1.16 -8.03
CA PHE A 327 -1.85 0.27 -8.54
C PHE A 327 -1.53 -0.22 -9.96
N LEU A 328 -1.23 0.70 -10.88
CA LEU A 328 -0.93 0.37 -12.28
C LEU A 328 0.37 -0.43 -12.41
N ALA A 329 1.43 -0.04 -11.69
CA ALA A 329 2.68 -0.78 -11.64
C ALA A 329 2.50 -2.21 -11.13
N SER A 330 1.61 -2.41 -10.14
CA SER A 330 1.26 -3.75 -9.66
C SER A 330 0.51 -4.57 -10.70
N CYS A 331 -0.43 -3.95 -11.44
CA CYS A 331 -1.17 -4.63 -12.50
C CYS A 331 -0.25 -5.13 -13.63
N GLU A 332 0.80 -4.39 -13.94
CA GLU A 332 1.73 -4.69 -15.04
C GLU A 332 2.98 -5.46 -14.58
N GLY A 333 3.15 -5.66 -13.27
CA GLY A 333 4.35 -6.30 -12.72
C GLY A 333 5.61 -5.44 -12.84
N ASP A 334 5.47 -4.12 -12.96
CA ASP A 334 6.59 -3.18 -12.98
C ASP A 334 7.12 -2.92 -11.57
N HIS A 335 8.11 -3.70 -11.18
CA HIS A 335 8.70 -3.66 -9.85
C HIS A 335 9.42 -2.34 -9.55
N VAL A 336 9.98 -1.70 -10.57
CA VAL A 336 10.72 -0.44 -10.40
C VAL A 336 9.77 0.72 -10.13
N ALA A 337 8.72 0.85 -10.96
CA ALA A 337 7.66 1.83 -10.75
C ALA A 337 6.96 1.64 -9.41
N LEU A 338 6.78 0.39 -8.99
CA LEU A 338 6.20 0.02 -7.72
C LEU A 338 7.02 0.49 -6.52
N LEU A 339 8.34 0.22 -6.52
CA LEU A 339 9.26 0.68 -5.47
C LEU A 339 9.34 2.22 -5.42
N SER A 340 9.32 2.87 -6.59
CA SER A 340 9.26 4.32 -6.69
C SER A 340 7.98 4.87 -6.06
N ALA A 341 6.82 4.29 -6.37
CA ALA A 341 5.55 4.69 -5.79
C ALA A 341 5.53 4.54 -4.25
N PHE A 342 6.09 3.46 -3.72
CA PHE A 342 6.24 3.29 -2.27
C PHE A 342 7.08 4.39 -1.63
N SER A 343 8.21 4.73 -2.25
CA SER A 343 9.06 5.81 -1.77
C SER A 343 8.34 7.15 -1.78
N GLU A 344 7.58 7.44 -2.84
CA GLU A 344 6.77 8.66 -2.99
C GLU A 344 5.66 8.75 -1.91
N MET A 345 5.11 7.62 -1.51
CA MET A 345 4.15 7.53 -0.41
C MET A 345 4.79 7.65 0.99
N GLY A 346 6.11 7.79 1.07
CA GLY A 346 6.84 7.89 2.34
C GLY A 346 7.05 6.57 3.06
N LEU A 347 6.89 5.44 2.38
CA LEU A 347 7.21 4.12 2.93
C LEU A 347 8.72 3.94 3.04
N LYS A 348 9.20 3.70 4.25
CA LYS A 348 10.59 3.36 4.50
C LYS A 348 10.80 1.86 4.22
N LEU A 349 11.07 1.54 2.96
CA LEU A 349 11.39 0.17 2.57
C LEU A 349 12.84 -0.16 2.89
N ARG A 350 13.08 -1.37 3.36
CA ARG A 350 14.44 -1.93 3.37
C ARG A 350 14.75 -2.43 1.97
N LEU A 351 15.44 -1.59 1.20
CA LEU A 351 15.80 -1.84 -0.19
C LEU A 351 16.83 -2.98 -0.36
N ASP A 352 17.43 -3.43 0.75
CA ASP A 352 18.30 -4.61 0.81
C ASP A 352 17.54 -5.94 0.56
N ILE A 353 16.20 -5.92 0.61
CA ILE A 353 15.36 -7.11 0.36
C ILE A 353 14.17 -6.75 -0.54
N PRO A 354 14.40 -6.57 -1.85
CA PRO A 354 13.35 -6.17 -2.81
C PRO A 354 12.14 -7.10 -2.87
N GLU A 355 12.33 -8.40 -2.65
CA GLU A 355 11.25 -9.38 -2.68
C GLU A 355 10.19 -9.16 -1.60
N GLN A 356 10.57 -8.56 -0.49
CA GLN A 356 9.61 -8.26 0.58
C GLN A 356 8.70 -7.08 0.22
N ALA A 357 9.24 -6.10 -0.51
CA ALA A 357 8.42 -5.02 -1.07
C ALA A 357 7.38 -5.58 -2.06
N MET A 358 7.75 -6.62 -2.82
CA MET A 358 6.86 -7.32 -3.74
C MET A 358 5.77 -8.11 -3.03
N GLU A 359 6.08 -8.77 -1.90
CA GLU A 359 5.06 -9.47 -1.11
C GLU A 359 4.01 -8.52 -0.55
N VAL A 360 4.40 -7.31 -0.16
CA VAL A 360 3.47 -6.29 0.33
C VAL A 360 2.45 -5.91 -0.74
N THR A 361 2.89 -5.69 -1.98
CA THR A 361 1.97 -5.35 -3.09
C THR A 361 1.05 -6.48 -3.50
N ASN A 362 1.54 -7.71 -3.50
CA ASN A 362 0.69 -8.87 -3.76
C ASN A 362 -0.47 -8.99 -2.74
N VAL A 363 -0.30 -8.48 -1.53
CA VAL A 363 -1.39 -8.41 -0.54
C VAL A 363 -2.46 -7.40 -0.94
N PHE A 364 -2.07 -6.27 -1.54
CA PHE A 364 -3.02 -5.19 -1.88
C PHE A 364 -3.86 -5.49 -3.13
N PHE A 365 -3.32 -6.19 -4.14
CA PHE A 365 -3.94 -6.28 -5.47
C PHE A 365 -4.34 -7.69 -5.93
N ARG A 366 -4.66 -8.58 -4.99
CA ARG A 366 -5.20 -9.90 -5.32
C ARG A 366 -6.58 -9.82 -5.94
N THR A 367 -6.86 -10.69 -6.90
CA THR A 367 -8.23 -10.95 -7.35
C THR A 367 -9.06 -11.53 -6.18
N SER A 368 -10.33 -11.16 -6.09
CA SER A 368 -11.24 -11.80 -5.14
C SER A 368 -11.51 -13.23 -5.58
N ALA A 369 -11.54 -14.14 -4.61
CA ALA A 369 -11.97 -15.52 -4.83
C ALA A 369 -13.26 -15.77 -4.05
N PRO A 370 -14.17 -16.64 -4.52
CA PRO A 370 -15.33 -17.09 -3.77
C PRO A 370 -14.95 -17.58 -2.37
N ALA A 371 -15.86 -17.49 -1.40
CA ALA A 371 -15.58 -17.76 0.01
C ALA A 371 -14.99 -19.16 0.27
N ASN A 372 -15.41 -20.17 -0.51
CA ASN A 372 -14.90 -21.54 -0.46
C ASN A 372 -13.43 -21.66 -0.91
N GLU A 373 -13.00 -20.86 -1.88
CA GLU A 373 -11.62 -20.85 -2.39
C GLU A 373 -10.73 -19.91 -1.58
N ALA A 374 -11.28 -18.80 -1.06
CA ALA A 374 -10.55 -17.80 -0.29
C ALA A 374 -9.85 -18.39 0.95
N SER A 375 -10.48 -19.34 1.64
CA SER A 375 -9.90 -20.01 2.80
C SER A 375 -8.70 -20.91 2.44
N GLN A 376 -8.76 -21.62 1.30
CA GLN A 376 -7.66 -22.45 0.82
C GLN A 376 -6.50 -21.58 0.29
N THR A 377 -6.83 -20.52 -0.44
CA THR A 377 -5.83 -19.56 -0.94
C THR A 377 -5.12 -18.85 0.21
N MET A 378 -5.83 -18.46 1.27
CA MET A 378 -5.22 -17.86 2.46
C MET A 378 -4.28 -18.84 3.19
N LYS A 379 -4.63 -20.12 3.29
CA LYS A 379 -3.75 -21.14 3.88
C LYS A 379 -2.50 -21.37 3.05
N SER A 380 -2.64 -21.55 1.73
CA SER A 380 -1.50 -21.76 0.82
C SER A 380 -0.53 -20.58 0.82
N LEU A 381 -1.05 -19.36 0.91
CA LEU A 381 -0.26 -18.13 0.97
C LEU A 381 0.44 -17.96 2.33
N ALA A 382 -0.24 -18.31 3.43
CA ALA A 382 0.38 -18.32 4.76
C ALA A 382 1.53 -19.36 4.84
N GLU A 383 1.34 -20.52 4.21
CA GLU A 383 2.37 -21.56 4.10
C GLU A 383 3.53 -21.11 3.21
N GLN A 384 3.25 -20.46 2.08
CA GLN A 384 4.27 -19.94 1.17
C GLN A 384 5.05 -18.79 1.82
N ARG A 385 4.38 -17.89 2.53
CA ARG A 385 5.01 -16.83 3.33
C ARG A 385 5.89 -17.41 4.43
N SER A 386 5.42 -18.46 5.13
CA SER A 386 6.20 -19.15 6.15
C SER A 386 7.43 -19.84 5.57
N LYS A 387 7.33 -20.42 4.36
CA LYS A 387 8.47 -21.00 3.63
C LYS A 387 9.46 -19.92 3.19
N ASN A 388 8.99 -18.82 2.62
CA ASN A 388 9.82 -17.71 2.18
C ASN A 388 10.57 -17.07 3.36
N ILE A 389 9.89 -16.87 4.50
CA ILE A 389 10.51 -16.38 5.74
C ILE A 389 11.60 -17.35 6.24
N LYS A 390 11.38 -18.67 6.19
CA LYS A 390 12.38 -19.66 6.58
C LYS A 390 13.59 -19.65 5.64
N ILE A 391 13.37 -19.59 4.35
CA ILE A 391 14.45 -19.49 3.34
C ILE A 391 15.26 -18.20 3.55
N LEU A 392 14.62 -17.08 3.85
CA LEU A 392 15.28 -15.82 4.22
C LEU A 392 16.08 -15.95 5.53
N GLN A 393 15.53 -16.63 6.53
CA GLN A 393 16.20 -16.90 7.80
C GLN A 393 17.47 -17.72 7.62
N GLU A 394 17.40 -18.77 6.79
CA GLU A 394 18.52 -19.64 6.47
C GLU A 394 19.60 -18.92 5.64
N LYS A 395 19.18 -18.11 4.64
CA LYS A 395 20.11 -17.36 3.78
C LYS A 395 20.84 -16.22 4.47
N MET A 396 20.23 -15.58 5.46
CA MET A 396 20.81 -14.40 6.14
C MET A 396 21.53 -14.74 7.45
N ASN A 397 21.63 -16.02 7.86
CA ASN A 397 22.20 -16.43 9.15
C ASN A 397 21.68 -15.61 10.35
N LEU A 398 20.46 -15.06 10.25
CA LEU A 398 19.87 -14.19 11.26
C LEU A 398 19.44 -15.03 12.48
N ASN A 399 19.82 -14.60 13.66
CA ASN A 399 19.29 -15.15 14.90
C ASN A 399 17.76 -14.93 14.95
N GLN A 400 17.00 -15.90 15.48
CA GLN A 400 15.53 -15.84 15.62
C GLN A 400 15.02 -14.55 16.25
N LYS A 401 15.84 -13.85 17.05
CA LYS A 401 15.50 -12.55 17.66
C LYS A 401 15.55 -11.39 16.66
N GLU A 402 16.44 -11.45 15.68
CA GLU A 402 16.59 -10.40 14.66
C GLU A 402 15.49 -10.50 13.60
N VAL A 403 15.03 -11.71 13.30
CA VAL A 403 13.91 -11.93 12.37
C VAL A 403 12.57 -11.49 12.97
N LYS A 404 12.36 -11.64 14.27
CA LYS A 404 11.17 -11.08 14.96
C LYS A 404 11.15 -9.53 14.96
N ARG A 405 12.32 -8.87 14.81
CA ARG A 405 12.45 -7.41 14.66
C ARG A 405 12.35 -6.95 13.22
N PHE A 406 12.30 -7.89 12.28
CA PHE A 406 12.33 -7.59 10.87
C PHE A 406 10.90 -7.34 10.36
N ASN A 407 10.48 -6.09 10.40
CA ASN A 407 9.33 -5.62 9.64
C ASN A 407 9.87 -4.89 8.40
N PRO A 408 9.61 -5.36 7.17
CA PRO A 408 10.12 -4.72 5.96
C PRO A 408 9.57 -3.30 5.76
N VAL A 409 8.52 -2.97 6.49
CA VAL A 409 7.85 -1.68 6.47
C VAL A 409 7.82 -1.12 7.89
N ASP A 410 8.70 -0.16 8.18
CA ASP A 410 8.83 0.43 9.53
C ASP A 410 7.58 1.19 10.01
N ALA A 411 6.79 1.74 9.10
CA ALA A 411 5.43 2.26 9.36
C ALA A 411 4.71 2.49 8.03
N PHE A 412 3.47 2.01 7.92
CA PHE A 412 2.58 2.45 6.86
C PHE A 412 1.98 3.81 7.24
N PRO A 413 2.06 4.84 6.38
CA PRO A 413 1.28 6.05 6.56
C PRO A 413 -0.21 5.74 6.74
N GLY A 414 -0.90 6.51 7.60
CA GLY A 414 -2.31 6.28 7.90
C GLY A 414 -3.22 6.21 6.66
N ASP A 415 -2.90 6.99 5.62
CA ASP A 415 -3.62 6.99 4.34
C ASP A 415 -3.58 5.63 3.65
N ILE A 416 -2.42 4.97 3.64
CA ILE A 416 -2.25 3.64 3.05
C ILE A 416 -2.98 2.57 3.86
N VAL A 417 -2.99 2.70 5.18
CA VAL A 417 -3.72 1.77 6.06
C VAL A 417 -5.22 1.80 5.76
N ILE A 418 -5.81 3.00 5.66
CA ILE A 418 -7.24 3.16 5.35
C ILE A 418 -7.53 2.69 3.92
N PHE A 419 -6.70 3.03 2.94
CA PHE A 419 -6.81 2.52 1.57
C PHE A 419 -6.79 0.98 1.52
N SER A 420 -5.84 0.35 2.21
CA SER A 420 -5.76 -1.10 2.32
C SER A 420 -7.01 -1.71 2.95
N ARG A 421 -7.55 -1.05 4.00
CA ARG A 421 -8.80 -1.46 4.63
C ARG A 421 -9.95 -1.45 3.63
N VAL A 422 -10.10 -0.37 2.85
CA VAL A 422 -11.14 -0.26 1.82
C VAL A 422 -11.05 -1.40 0.81
N LEU A 423 -9.87 -1.67 0.26
CA LEU A 423 -9.68 -2.78 -0.67
C LEU A 423 -10.01 -4.15 -0.06
N ASN A 424 -9.65 -4.37 1.20
CA ASN A 424 -9.94 -5.63 1.88
C ASN A 424 -11.43 -5.80 2.17
N LEU A 425 -12.14 -4.72 2.51
CA LEU A 425 -13.59 -4.74 2.74
C LEU A 425 -14.36 -4.95 1.43
N LEU A 426 -13.96 -4.30 0.33
CA LEU A 426 -14.55 -4.55 -1.00
C LEU A 426 -14.37 -6.02 -1.43
N ARG A 427 -13.19 -6.59 -1.20
CA ARG A 427 -12.97 -8.04 -1.43
C ARG A 427 -13.82 -8.91 -0.50
N GLY A 428 -13.97 -8.51 0.74
CA GLY A 428 -14.87 -9.18 1.69
C GLY A 428 -16.30 -9.16 1.19
N LEU A 429 -16.76 -8.05 0.63
CA LEU A 429 -18.08 -7.90 0.05
C LEU A 429 -18.30 -8.88 -1.11
N SER A 430 -17.42 -8.91 -2.12
CA SER A 430 -17.54 -9.83 -3.25
C SER A 430 -17.46 -11.30 -2.81
N SER A 431 -16.61 -11.61 -1.82
CA SER A 431 -16.53 -12.96 -1.25
C SER A 431 -17.81 -13.36 -0.52
N THR A 432 -18.45 -12.44 0.24
CA THR A 432 -19.73 -12.68 0.90
C THR A 432 -20.84 -12.92 -0.10
N MET A 433 -20.84 -12.18 -1.20
CA MET A 433 -21.80 -12.34 -2.32
C MET A 433 -21.46 -13.55 -3.22
N ASN A 434 -20.41 -14.32 -2.89
CA ASN A 434 -19.90 -15.46 -3.65
C ASN A 434 -19.58 -15.12 -5.12
N LEU A 435 -19.04 -13.92 -5.35
CA LEU A 435 -18.71 -13.39 -6.67
C LEU A 435 -17.20 -13.37 -6.90
N ARG A 436 -16.80 -13.54 -8.15
CA ARG A 436 -15.42 -13.31 -8.58
C ARG A 436 -15.33 -11.96 -9.28
N ILE A 437 -14.73 -10.99 -8.64
CA ILE A 437 -14.55 -9.64 -9.16
C ILE A 437 -13.07 -9.40 -9.46
N VAL A 438 -12.78 -8.90 -10.67
CA VAL A 438 -11.44 -8.50 -11.09
C VAL A 438 -11.30 -7.00 -10.85
N TYR A 439 -10.94 -6.64 -9.61
CA TYR A 439 -10.81 -5.23 -9.20
C TYR A 439 -9.85 -4.43 -10.07
N GLN A 440 -8.82 -5.10 -10.61
CA GLN A 440 -7.83 -4.45 -11.47
C GLN A 440 -8.46 -3.86 -12.72
N ASP A 441 -9.36 -4.60 -13.38
CA ASP A 441 -10.00 -4.13 -14.62
C ASP A 441 -10.96 -2.97 -14.36
N ILE A 442 -11.71 -3.04 -13.24
CA ILE A 442 -12.69 -2.03 -12.87
C ILE A 442 -12.02 -0.72 -12.45
N MET A 443 -10.95 -0.80 -11.64
CA MET A 443 -10.31 0.38 -11.06
C MET A 443 -9.28 1.02 -12.00
N ARG A 444 -8.76 0.28 -12.97
CA ARG A 444 -7.71 0.71 -13.89
C ARG A 444 -8.03 2.02 -14.63
N PRO A 445 -9.20 2.21 -15.25
CA PRO A 445 -9.50 3.45 -15.97
C PRO A 445 -9.43 4.70 -15.09
N PHE A 446 -9.87 4.57 -13.81
CA PHE A 446 -9.81 5.65 -12.84
C PHE A 446 -8.38 5.99 -12.42
N ALA A 447 -7.55 4.97 -12.20
CA ALA A 447 -6.14 5.18 -11.86
C ALA A 447 -5.36 5.79 -13.03
N GLU A 448 -5.61 5.36 -14.25
CA GLU A 448 -5.00 5.90 -15.48
C GLU A 448 -5.33 7.39 -15.67
N SER A 449 -6.58 7.80 -15.38
CA SER A 449 -6.98 9.20 -15.52
C SER A 449 -6.25 10.16 -14.57
N VAL A 450 -5.83 9.68 -13.40
CA VAL A 450 -5.05 10.48 -12.42
C VAL A 450 -3.67 10.85 -12.95
N LEU A 451 -3.07 9.95 -13.70
CA LEU A 451 -1.70 10.11 -14.21
C LEU A 451 -1.65 10.87 -15.55
N GLY A 452 -2.80 11.40 -16.00
CA GLY A 452 -2.87 12.12 -17.27
C GLY A 452 -2.44 11.21 -18.42
N TYR A 453 -2.95 9.96 -18.43
CA TYR A 453 -2.75 9.09 -19.57
C TYR A 453 -3.19 9.85 -20.80
N VAL A 454 -2.23 10.25 -21.62
CA VAL A 454 -2.50 10.94 -22.88
C VAL A 454 -3.33 9.97 -23.71
N ASP A 455 -4.62 10.23 -23.74
CA ASP A 455 -5.52 9.56 -24.67
C ASP A 455 -4.83 9.62 -26.04
N LYS A 456 -4.78 8.52 -26.77
CA LYS A 456 -4.07 8.40 -28.06
C LYS A 456 -4.47 9.44 -29.11
N GLY A 457 -5.24 10.47 -28.71
CA GLY A 457 -5.72 11.58 -29.50
C GLY A 457 -5.18 12.97 -29.17
N VAL A 458 -4.43 13.13 -28.08
CA VAL A 458 -3.82 14.44 -27.76
C VAL A 458 -2.50 14.58 -28.50
N SER A 459 -2.45 15.54 -29.44
CA SER A 459 -1.21 15.87 -30.15
C SER A 459 -0.16 16.44 -29.19
N ILE A 460 0.98 15.79 -29.11
CA ILE A 460 2.16 16.29 -28.39
C ILE A 460 2.70 17.50 -29.14
N ASP A 461 2.88 18.60 -28.43
CA ASP A 461 3.37 19.87 -28.94
C ASP A 461 4.75 20.25 -28.36
N SER A 462 5.14 21.50 -28.52
CA SER A 462 6.41 22.02 -28.00
C SER A 462 6.52 21.99 -26.46
N GLN A 463 5.42 21.89 -25.73
CA GLN A 463 5.43 21.81 -24.25
C GLN A 463 5.93 20.44 -23.75
N TRP A 464 5.99 19.43 -24.63
CA TRP A 464 6.59 18.14 -24.33
C TRP A 464 8.12 18.19 -24.22
N ILE A 465 8.75 19.22 -24.81
CA ILE A 465 10.18 19.52 -24.66
C ILE A 465 10.37 20.36 -23.40
N TYR A 466 11.32 19.96 -22.55
CA TYR A 466 11.67 20.75 -21.38
C TYR A 466 12.23 22.12 -21.82
N ASP A 467 11.76 23.18 -21.16
CA ASP A 467 12.12 24.57 -21.55
C ASP A 467 13.56 24.88 -21.19
N THR A 468 14.45 24.67 -22.15
CA THR A 468 15.88 25.00 -22.09
C THR A 468 16.30 25.82 -23.33
N PRO A 469 17.35 26.66 -23.23
CA PRO A 469 17.88 27.38 -24.40
C PRO A 469 18.25 26.42 -25.53
N ILE A 470 18.09 26.86 -26.77
CA ILE A 470 18.55 26.12 -27.96
C ILE A 470 19.99 26.48 -28.26
N HIS A 471 20.89 25.49 -28.25
CA HIS A 471 22.33 25.71 -28.44
C HIS A 471 22.73 25.71 -29.91
N SER A 472 21.98 25.09 -30.79
CA SER A 472 22.32 24.98 -32.22
C SER A 472 21.09 24.69 -33.09
N ASP A 473 21.28 24.86 -34.43
CA ASP A 473 20.27 24.45 -35.42
C ASP A 473 20.06 22.93 -35.44
N VAL A 474 21.10 22.18 -35.09
CA VAL A 474 20.99 20.70 -34.95
C VAL A 474 20.07 20.35 -33.82
N GLU A 475 20.16 21.04 -32.69
CA GLU A 475 19.26 20.83 -31.55
C GLU A 475 17.81 21.19 -31.91
N ARG A 476 17.58 22.28 -32.64
CA ARG A 476 16.25 22.66 -33.11
C ARG A 476 15.59 21.54 -33.95
N LYS A 477 16.39 20.97 -34.89
CA LYS A 477 15.92 19.84 -35.72
C LYS A 477 15.66 18.61 -34.89
N LEU A 478 16.51 18.32 -33.89
CA LEU A 478 16.30 17.21 -32.96
C LEU A 478 15.01 17.38 -32.17
N ARG A 479 14.75 18.56 -31.60
CA ARG A 479 13.51 18.82 -30.84
C ARG A 479 12.24 18.55 -31.67
N ASN A 480 12.23 18.98 -32.94
CA ASN A 480 11.12 18.69 -33.85
C ASN A 480 10.96 17.18 -34.13
N LEU A 481 12.07 16.46 -34.28
CA LEU A 481 12.06 15.00 -34.43
C LEU A 481 11.50 14.31 -33.16
N LEU A 482 11.93 14.78 -31.99
CA LEU A 482 11.43 14.22 -30.71
C LEU A 482 9.93 14.40 -30.53
N ILE A 483 9.36 15.55 -30.91
CA ILE A 483 7.91 15.79 -30.92
C ILE A 483 7.21 14.76 -31.84
N GLY A 484 7.74 14.54 -33.03
CA GLY A 484 7.23 13.52 -33.96
C GLY A 484 7.24 12.11 -33.37
N LEU A 485 8.37 11.71 -32.78
CA LEU A 485 8.53 10.39 -32.15
C LEU A 485 7.61 10.22 -30.93
N GLY A 486 7.39 11.31 -30.16
CA GLY A 486 6.43 11.31 -29.05
C GLY A 486 5.00 11.10 -29.55
N ASN A 487 4.57 11.84 -30.58
CA ASN A 487 3.25 11.68 -31.20
C ASN A 487 3.01 10.26 -31.78
N GLU A 488 4.06 9.62 -32.26
CA GLU A 488 4.01 8.22 -32.73
C GLU A 488 4.10 7.19 -31.59
N GLY A 489 4.24 7.64 -30.34
CA GLY A 489 4.39 6.75 -29.16
C GLY A 489 5.70 5.95 -29.16
N LYS A 490 6.70 6.34 -29.95
CA LYS A 490 8.00 5.66 -30.06
C LYS A 490 8.97 6.03 -28.93
N VAL A 491 8.78 7.18 -28.29
CA VAL A 491 9.60 7.68 -27.19
C VAL A 491 8.68 8.15 -26.08
N LEU A 492 8.95 7.69 -24.86
CA LEU A 492 8.23 8.09 -23.66
C LEU A 492 8.93 9.26 -22.94
N GLY A 493 10.24 9.14 -22.79
CA GLY A 493 11.09 10.15 -22.18
C GLY A 493 12.52 9.99 -22.65
N ILE A 494 13.25 11.10 -22.85
CA ILE A 494 14.60 11.11 -23.40
C ILE A 494 15.38 12.33 -22.93
N GLN A 495 16.69 12.14 -22.74
CA GLN A 495 17.68 13.21 -22.63
C GLN A 495 18.71 13.05 -23.74
N VAL A 496 19.15 14.16 -24.31
CA VAL A 496 20.22 14.18 -25.29
C VAL A 496 21.16 15.34 -24.97
N CYS A 497 22.44 15.02 -24.75
CA CYS A 497 23.49 16.01 -24.59
C CYS A 497 24.63 15.67 -25.56
N ALA A 498 25.12 16.68 -26.31
CA ALA A 498 26.23 16.50 -27.25
C ALA A 498 27.16 17.69 -27.21
N TYR A 499 28.47 17.38 -27.31
CA TYR A 499 29.55 18.35 -27.37
C TYR A 499 30.26 18.28 -28.72
N LYS A 500 30.70 19.43 -29.22
CA LYS A 500 31.61 19.54 -30.36
C LYS A 500 32.68 20.59 -30.03
N ASP A 501 33.95 20.22 -30.17
CA ASP A 501 35.09 21.08 -29.88
C ASP A 501 35.03 21.71 -28.46
N GLY A 502 34.56 20.94 -27.48
CA GLY A 502 34.40 21.38 -26.09
C GLY A 502 33.17 22.25 -25.81
N GLN A 503 32.37 22.56 -26.82
CA GLN A 503 31.14 23.34 -26.68
C GLN A 503 29.88 22.47 -26.72
N VAL A 504 28.90 22.78 -25.87
CA VAL A 504 27.58 22.13 -25.92
C VAL A 504 26.88 22.55 -27.21
N ILE A 505 26.50 21.59 -28.03
CA ILE A 505 25.71 21.81 -29.26
C ILE A 505 24.28 21.27 -29.13
N ILE A 506 24.04 20.38 -28.20
CA ILE A 506 22.70 19.83 -27.83
C ILE A 506 22.69 19.66 -26.32
N ASP A 507 21.65 20.16 -25.68
CA ASP A 507 21.27 19.82 -24.28
C ASP A 507 19.76 19.93 -24.14
N THR A 508 19.09 18.84 -24.38
CA THR A 508 17.62 18.80 -24.40
C THR A 508 17.06 17.58 -23.67
N ALA A 509 15.92 17.78 -23.03
CA ALA A 509 15.15 16.75 -22.40
C ALA A 509 13.71 16.83 -22.92
N ALA A 510 13.05 15.69 -23.06
CA ALA A 510 11.69 15.62 -23.56
C ALA A 510 10.93 14.45 -22.95
N GLY A 511 9.61 14.60 -22.85
CA GLY A 511 8.71 13.55 -22.39
C GLY A 511 8.58 13.45 -20.89
N VAL A 512 8.17 12.27 -20.43
CA VAL A 512 7.85 12.00 -19.03
C VAL A 512 8.76 10.92 -18.44
N LEU A 513 8.90 10.92 -17.11
CA LEU A 513 9.80 10.03 -16.38
C LEU A 513 9.39 8.56 -16.49
N GLY A 514 8.13 8.27 -16.73
CA GLY A 514 7.64 6.90 -16.85
C GLY A 514 6.21 6.82 -17.33
N ARG A 515 5.78 5.63 -17.70
CA ARG A 515 4.40 5.40 -18.16
C ARG A 515 3.37 5.80 -17.10
N TYR A 516 3.71 5.65 -15.82
CA TYR A 516 2.87 6.00 -14.65
C TYR A 516 3.42 7.18 -13.86
N ASP A 517 4.36 7.92 -14.44
CA ASP A 517 4.95 9.09 -13.83
C ASP A 517 4.96 10.25 -14.83
N PRO A 518 3.91 11.11 -14.80
CA PRO A 518 3.76 12.19 -15.77
C PRO A 518 4.71 13.36 -15.56
N ARG A 519 5.58 13.31 -14.54
CA ARG A 519 6.58 14.36 -14.32
C ARG A 519 7.49 14.46 -15.54
N PRO A 520 7.80 15.69 -15.98
CA PRO A 520 8.65 15.88 -17.17
C PRO A 520 10.07 15.36 -16.92
N VAL A 521 10.68 14.80 -17.96
CA VAL A 521 12.11 14.54 -17.99
C VAL A 521 12.83 15.87 -18.03
N GLN A 522 13.77 16.07 -17.09
CA GLN A 522 14.59 17.28 -16.96
C GLN A 522 16.03 16.98 -17.40
N PRO A 523 16.86 18.01 -17.71
CA PRO A 523 18.25 17.81 -18.08
C PRO A 523 19.11 17.08 -17.03
N ASP A 524 18.69 17.10 -15.77
CA ASP A 524 19.34 16.43 -14.63
C ASP A 524 18.65 15.13 -14.18
N SER A 525 17.61 14.67 -14.90
CA SER A 525 16.96 13.40 -14.61
C SER A 525 17.94 12.23 -14.75
N LEU A 526 17.88 11.29 -13.81
CA LEU A 526 18.77 10.13 -13.80
C LEU A 526 18.17 8.98 -14.61
N PHE A 527 18.97 8.39 -15.48
CA PHE A 527 18.62 7.21 -16.27
C PHE A 527 19.52 6.02 -15.92
N PRO A 528 18.99 4.80 -15.76
CA PRO A 528 19.80 3.60 -15.69
C PRO A 528 20.41 3.34 -17.08
N VAL A 529 21.74 3.33 -17.15
CA VAL A 529 22.46 3.26 -18.44
C VAL A 529 22.99 1.86 -18.77
N PHE A 530 22.74 0.87 -17.93
CA PHE A 530 23.11 -0.54 -18.12
C PHE A 530 24.56 -0.69 -18.64
N SER A 531 24.74 -1.32 -19.82
CA SER A 531 26.06 -1.64 -20.37
C SER A 531 26.89 -0.45 -20.79
N VAL A 532 26.36 0.76 -20.86
CA VAL A 532 27.19 1.99 -21.02
C VAL A 532 28.13 2.12 -19.82
N THR A 533 27.77 1.62 -18.64
CA THR A 533 28.62 1.52 -17.46
C THR A 533 29.95 0.81 -17.75
N LYS A 534 30.00 -0.16 -18.70
CA LYS A 534 31.25 -0.82 -19.11
C LYS A 534 32.22 0.17 -19.67
N GLY A 535 31.76 1.18 -20.43
CA GLY A 535 32.59 2.26 -20.92
C GLY A 535 33.24 3.08 -19.80
N VAL A 536 32.48 3.42 -18.78
CA VAL A 536 32.99 4.12 -17.59
C VAL A 536 34.00 3.25 -16.85
N THR A 537 33.71 1.96 -16.65
CA THR A 537 34.62 1.01 -16.00
C THR A 537 35.92 0.84 -16.83
N ALA A 538 35.83 0.72 -18.14
CA ALA A 538 36.97 0.69 -19.03
C ALA A 538 37.81 1.99 -18.92
N GLY A 539 37.14 3.16 -18.86
CA GLY A 539 37.78 4.43 -18.62
C GLY A 539 38.61 4.48 -17.34
N MET A 540 38.15 3.85 -16.26
CA MET A 540 38.88 3.73 -15.01
C MET A 540 40.17 2.89 -15.18
N VAL A 541 40.08 1.78 -15.94
CA VAL A 541 41.28 0.98 -16.26
C VAL A 541 42.26 1.78 -17.08
N HIS A 542 41.79 2.50 -18.10
CA HIS A 542 42.68 3.39 -18.92
C HIS A 542 43.27 4.55 -18.13
N TRP A 543 42.54 5.08 -17.13
CA TRP A 543 43.07 6.08 -16.20
C TRP A 543 44.25 5.52 -15.38
N LEU A 544 44.17 4.26 -14.93
CA LEU A 544 45.28 3.58 -14.24
C LEU A 544 46.49 3.40 -15.20
N VAL A 545 46.24 3.15 -16.50
CA VAL A 545 47.31 3.08 -17.52
C VAL A 545 47.96 4.43 -17.67
N ASP A 546 47.17 5.51 -17.81
CA ASP A 546 47.68 6.89 -17.91
C ASP A 546 48.53 7.28 -16.69
N LYS A 547 48.17 6.86 -15.51
CA LYS A 547 48.95 7.07 -14.29
C LYS A 547 50.12 6.11 -14.11
N GLY A 548 50.45 5.29 -15.12
CA GLY A 548 51.54 4.34 -15.10
C GLY A 548 51.43 3.23 -14.04
N LYS A 549 50.23 3.01 -13.52
CA LYS A 549 49.98 1.99 -12.49
C LYS A 549 49.81 0.56 -13.04
N LEU A 550 49.46 0.44 -14.32
CA LEU A 550 49.38 -0.82 -15.06
C LEU A 550 49.56 -0.56 -16.57
N ARG A 551 49.80 -1.64 -17.32
CA ARG A 551 49.87 -1.62 -18.79
C ARG A 551 48.80 -2.52 -19.36
N LEU A 552 48.28 -2.24 -20.54
CA LEU A 552 47.29 -3.05 -21.23
C LEU A 552 47.76 -4.48 -21.53
N ASP A 553 49.06 -4.65 -21.70
CA ASP A 553 49.70 -5.95 -21.96
C ASP A 553 50.10 -6.70 -20.70
N ASP A 554 49.96 -6.10 -19.51
CA ASP A 554 50.22 -6.79 -18.26
C ASP A 554 49.29 -7.99 -18.12
N LYS A 555 49.83 -9.10 -17.60
CA LYS A 555 48.98 -10.26 -17.24
C LYS A 555 48.11 -9.94 -16.02
N VAL A 556 46.87 -10.32 -16.06
CA VAL A 556 45.93 -10.13 -14.93
C VAL A 556 46.45 -10.82 -13.70
N THR A 557 47.08 -11.98 -13.86
CA THR A 557 47.71 -12.79 -12.75
C THR A 557 48.84 -12.04 -12.03
N ASP A 558 49.57 -11.17 -12.72
CA ASP A 558 50.64 -10.36 -12.10
C ASP A 558 50.03 -9.19 -11.29
N ILE A 559 48.85 -8.83 -11.58
CA ILE A 559 48.08 -7.75 -10.90
C ILE A 559 47.29 -8.33 -9.75
N TRP A 560 46.57 -9.42 -10.01
CA TRP A 560 45.63 -10.09 -9.12
C TRP A 560 46.05 -11.57 -8.94
N PRO A 561 46.90 -11.87 -7.94
CA PRO A 561 47.49 -13.22 -7.76
C PRO A 561 46.45 -14.34 -7.60
N ASP A 562 45.34 -14.10 -6.87
CA ASP A 562 44.27 -15.09 -6.67
C ASP A 562 43.59 -15.52 -7.98
N PHE A 563 43.71 -14.71 -9.04
CA PHE A 563 43.23 -15.02 -10.37
C PHE A 563 44.05 -16.06 -11.12
N ALA A 564 45.24 -16.45 -10.61
CA ALA A 564 46.22 -17.27 -11.30
C ALA A 564 45.89 -18.79 -11.42
N SER A 565 44.64 -19.20 -11.06
CA SER A 565 44.21 -20.59 -11.18
C SER A 565 43.57 -20.89 -12.56
N GLU A 566 43.41 -22.21 -12.87
CA GLU A 566 42.59 -22.71 -13.98
C GLU A 566 43.02 -22.21 -15.39
N GLY A 567 44.34 -22.08 -15.63
CA GLY A 567 44.89 -21.74 -16.97
C GLY A 567 44.74 -20.26 -17.37
N LYS A 568 44.53 -19.37 -16.43
CA LYS A 568 44.32 -17.91 -16.68
C LYS A 568 45.66 -17.12 -16.78
N ASP A 569 46.80 -17.79 -16.70
CA ASP A 569 48.14 -17.18 -16.70
C ASP A 569 48.48 -16.42 -17.99
N ARG A 570 47.70 -16.59 -19.07
CA ARG A 570 47.86 -15.91 -20.35
C ARG A 570 46.85 -14.75 -20.55
N ILE A 571 45.91 -14.56 -19.62
CA ILE A 571 44.92 -13.46 -19.71
C ILE A 571 45.64 -12.12 -19.43
N LYS A 572 45.51 -11.18 -20.38
CA LYS A 572 46.02 -9.82 -20.26
C LYS A 572 44.87 -8.85 -19.98
N VAL A 573 45.18 -7.64 -19.48
CA VAL A 573 44.22 -6.56 -19.26
C VAL A 573 43.45 -6.23 -20.54
N ASN A 574 44.16 -6.15 -21.71
CA ASN A 574 43.49 -5.90 -22.99
C ASN A 574 42.49 -7.01 -23.40
N HIS A 575 42.74 -8.29 -23.01
CA HIS A 575 41.77 -9.40 -23.26
C HIS A 575 40.47 -9.22 -22.48
N VAL A 576 40.52 -8.62 -21.30
CA VAL A 576 39.33 -8.28 -20.53
C VAL A 576 38.58 -7.14 -21.22
N LEU A 577 39.26 -6.08 -21.58
CA LEU A 577 38.67 -4.86 -22.17
C LEU A 577 38.02 -5.12 -23.56
N ASN A 578 38.61 -6.01 -24.36
CA ASN A 578 38.11 -6.33 -25.71
C ASN A 578 37.26 -7.60 -25.77
N HIS A 579 36.85 -8.14 -24.57
CA HIS A 579 35.99 -9.30 -24.47
C HIS A 579 36.57 -10.62 -25.02
N THR A 580 37.88 -10.81 -24.95
CA THR A 580 38.57 -12.02 -25.43
C THR A 580 39.22 -12.83 -24.28
N SER A 581 38.82 -12.59 -23.02
CA SER A 581 39.42 -13.31 -21.88
C SER A 581 38.94 -14.77 -21.76
N GLY A 582 37.84 -15.16 -22.42
CA GLY A 582 37.22 -16.47 -22.30
C GLY A 582 36.32 -16.63 -21.05
N LEU A 583 36.14 -15.58 -20.25
CA LEU A 583 35.40 -15.62 -18.98
C LEU A 583 33.98 -15.03 -19.08
N HIS A 584 33.37 -15.07 -20.26
CA HIS A 584 32.08 -14.45 -20.54
C HIS A 584 30.93 -15.04 -19.68
N ASN A 585 30.99 -16.33 -19.32
CA ASN A 585 30.00 -17.03 -18.49
C ASN A 585 30.44 -17.31 -17.04
N ALA A 586 31.51 -16.71 -16.57
CA ALA A 586 32.10 -17.02 -15.26
C ALA A 586 31.15 -16.88 -14.05
N LEU A 587 30.04 -16.13 -14.19
CA LEU A 587 29.02 -15.96 -13.13
C LEU A 587 27.73 -16.77 -13.35
N THR A 588 27.71 -17.67 -14.36
CA THR A 588 26.50 -18.44 -14.67
C THR A 588 26.07 -19.33 -13.51
N HIS A 589 26.99 -19.89 -12.76
CA HIS A 589 26.73 -20.68 -11.58
C HIS A 589 25.97 -19.89 -10.51
N LEU A 590 26.46 -18.71 -10.14
CA LEU A 590 25.78 -17.82 -9.21
C LEU A 590 24.37 -17.43 -9.71
N ARG A 591 24.25 -17.09 -10.99
CA ARG A 591 22.94 -16.75 -11.58
C ARG A 591 21.92 -17.87 -11.45
N ASN A 592 22.33 -19.11 -11.63
CA ASN A 592 21.42 -20.26 -11.65
C ASN A 592 21.09 -20.78 -10.25
N GLU A 593 22.03 -20.74 -9.32
CA GLU A 593 21.86 -21.31 -7.97
C GLU A 593 21.49 -20.26 -6.92
N ASN A 594 22.05 -19.08 -7.01
CA ASN A 594 21.81 -17.98 -6.07
C ASN A 594 22.00 -16.64 -6.74
N ILE A 595 20.94 -16.12 -7.38
CA ILE A 595 20.99 -14.84 -8.10
C ILE A 595 21.44 -13.66 -7.21
N PHE A 596 21.18 -13.71 -5.90
CA PHE A 596 21.64 -12.70 -4.94
C PHE A 596 23.15 -12.74 -4.70
N GLY A 597 23.82 -13.84 -5.01
CA GLY A 597 25.28 -13.91 -5.01
C GLY A 597 25.90 -12.92 -5.99
N LEU A 598 25.17 -12.49 -7.03
CA LEU A 598 25.59 -11.42 -7.93
C LEU A 598 25.66 -10.04 -7.25
N CYS A 599 25.05 -9.84 -6.11
CA CYS A 599 25.12 -8.61 -5.32
C CYS A 599 26.27 -8.66 -4.28
N ASP A 600 26.90 -9.80 -4.12
CA ASP A 600 28.05 -9.98 -3.24
C ASP A 600 29.35 -9.80 -4.04
N TRP A 601 30.04 -8.68 -3.76
CA TRP A 601 31.27 -8.32 -4.45
C TRP A 601 32.38 -9.38 -4.30
N ASP A 602 32.62 -9.82 -3.07
CA ASP A 602 33.69 -10.78 -2.76
C ASP A 602 33.41 -12.16 -3.36
N GLU A 603 32.15 -12.60 -3.32
CA GLU A 603 31.77 -13.87 -3.94
C GLU A 603 31.90 -13.80 -5.47
N CYS A 604 31.53 -12.70 -6.11
CA CYS A 604 31.73 -12.52 -7.53
C CYS A 604 33.21 -12.53 -7.93
N LEU A 605 34.09 -11.83 -7.20
CA LEU A 605 35.54 -11.86 -7.45
C LEU A 605 36.12 -13.26 -7.23
N LYS A 606 35.69 -13.98 -6.23
CA LYS A 606 36.07 -15.36 -6.00
C LYS A 606 35.68 -16.28 -7.15
N GLN A 607 34.44 -16.13 -7.67
CA GLN A 607 33.99 -16.90 -8.84
C GLN A 607 34.84 -16.57 -10.08
N MET A 608 35.22 -15.31 -10.31
CA MET A 608 36.16 -14.94 -11.38
C MET A 608 37.51 -15.62 -11.19
N ALA A 609 38.00 -15.74 -9.95
CA ALA A 609 39.29 -16.33 -9.64
C ALA A 609 39.32 -17.87 -9.84
N ILE A 610 38.22 -18.60 -9.56
CA ILE A 610 38.17 -20.07 -9.65
C ILE A 610 37.65 -20.60 -10.99
N THR A 611 36.99 -19.78 -11.84
CA THR A 611 36.42 -20.24 -13.11
C THR A 611 37.48 -20.33 -14.20
N ALA A 612 37.51 -21.49 -14.92
CA ALA A 612 38.35 -21.67 -16.09
C ALA A 612 37.82 -20.89 -17.31
N PRO A 613 38.70 -20.35 -18.17
CA PRO A 613 38.26 -19.72 -19.42
C PRO A 613 37.67 -20.77 -20.39
N GLU A 614 36.55 -20.46 -21.03
CA GLU A 614 35.88 -21.32 -21.99
C GLU A 614 36.54 -21.32 -23.37
N SER A 615 37.43 -20.38 -23.64
CA SER A 615 38.21 -20.27 -24.85
C SER A 615 39.61 -19.73 -24.59
N ASP A 616 40.56 -20.05 -25.44
CA ASP A 616 41.92 -19.54 -25.30
C ASP A 616 41.93 -17.98 -25.35
N PRO A 617 42.56 -17.33 -24.35
CA PRO A 617 42.62 -15.88 -24.24
C PRO A 617 43.21 -15.21 -25.49
N GLY A 618 42.49 -14.21 -26.01
CA GLY A 618 42.87 -13.46 -27.19
C GLY A 618 42.38 -14.02 -28.54
N LEU A 619 41.81 -15.26 -28.57
CA LEU A 619 41.43 -15.88 -29.84
C LEU A 619 39.97 -15.61 -30.22
N VAL A 620 39.06 -15.70 -29.29
CA VAL A 620 37.61 -15.58 -29.56
C VAL A 620 37.03 -14.42 -28.79
N GLN A 621 36.24 -13.60 -29.45
CA GLN A 621 35.57 -12.45 -28.83
C GLN A 621 34.11 -12.84 -28.50
N PHE A 622 33.79 -12.92 -27.21
CA PHE A 622 32.44 -13.07 -26.72
C PHE A 622 32.11 -11.97 -25.71
N TYR A 623 30.96 -11.33 -25.90
CA TYR A 623 30.53 -10.24 -25.03
C TYR A 623 30.36 -10.70 -23.58
N HIS A 624 31.17 -10.17 -22.68
CA HIS A 624 31.16 -10.45 -21.25
C HIS A 624 29.99 -9.69 -20.59
N TYR A 625 28.79 -10.25 -20.70
CA TYR A 625 27.54 -9.59 -20.33
C TYR A 625 27.56 -9.15 -18.85
N LEU A 626 27.83 -10.08 -17.93
CA LEU A 626 27.91 -9.81 -16.49
C LEU A 626 29.35 -9.68 -16.00
N SER A 627 30.24 -10.58 -16.39
CA SER A 627 31.60 -10.72 -15.83
C SER A 627 32.54 -9.53 -16.06
N PHE A 628 32.29 -8.71 -17.09
CA PHE A 628 33.15 -7.56 -17.44
C PHE A 628 33.39 -6.61 -16.27
N GLY A 629 32.31 -6.23 -15.56
CA GLY A 629 32.38 -5.27 -14.44
C GLY A 629 33.24 -5.77 -13.30
N TRP A 630 33.10 -7.06 -12.94
CA TRP A 630 33.87 -7.67 -11.84
C TRP A 630 35.31 -7.96 -12.24
N LEU A 631 35.58 -8.36 -13.47
CA LEU A 631 36.94 -8.53 -13.96
C LEU A 631 37.71 -7.19 -13.94
N CYS A 632 37.16 -6.15 -14.50
CA CYS A 632 37.77 -4.82 -14.45
C CYS A 632 37.83 -4.30 -13.01
N GLY A 633 36.76 -4.52 -12.22
CA GLY A 633 36.70 -4.11 -10.82
C GLY A 633 37.75 -4.75 -9.94
N GLY A 634 37.98 -6.06 -10.09
CA GLY A 634 39.06 -6.78 -9.39
C GLY A 634 40.45 -6.22 -9.73
N ILE A 635 40.73 -5.95 -11.03
CA ILE A 635 41.96 -5.31 -11.46
C ILE A 635 42.11 -3.93 -10.79
N ILE A 636 41.11 -3.11 -10.81
CA ILE A 636 41.10 -1.77 -10.23
C ILE A 636 41.30 -1.83 -8.71
N GLU A 637 40.58 -2.70 -8.01
CA GLU A 637 40.65 -2.85 -6.54
C GLU A 637 42.08 -3.17 -6.11
N VAL A 638 42.70 -4.15 -6.72
CA VAL A 638 44.07 -4.57 -6.37
C VAL A 638 45.07 -3.45 -6.63
N LYS A 639 44.95 -2.69 -7.73
CA LYS A 639 45.89 -1.60 -8.07
C LYS A 639 45.68 -0.31 -7.28
N THR A 640 44.52 -0.14 -6.66
CA THR A 640 44.21 1.06 -5.85
C THR A 640 44.27 0.81 -4.35
N LEU A 641 44.36 -0.45 -3.91
CA LEU A 641 44.34 -0.87 -2.49
C LEU A 641 43.16 -0.33 -1.65
N SER A 642 42.04 0.02 -2.31
CA SER A 642 40.90 0.56 -1.54
C SER A 642 39.60 0.57 -2.35
N ARG A 643 38.56 -0.09 -1.82
CA ARG A 643 37.18 0.04 -2.29
C ARG A 643 36.64 1.46 -2.19
N SER A 644 37.02 2.22 -1.15
CA SER A 644 36.47 3.55 -0.86
C SER A 644 37.16 4.70 -1.58
N LYS A 645 38.42 4.54 -2.04
CA LYS A 645 39.18 5.62 -2.71
C LYS A 645 38.83 5.80 -4.18
N ILE A 646 38.20 4.83 -4.82
CA ILE A 646 37.83 4.90 -6.25
C ILE A 646 36.76 5.97 -6.49
N LEU A 647 35.77 6.10 -5.59
CA LEU A 647 34.70 7.08 -5.68
C LEU A 647 35.11 8.52 -5.33
N TYR A 648 36.18 8.70 -4.51
CA TYR A 648 36.61 10.02 -4.06
C TYR A 648 37.75 10.65 -4.86
N GLN A 649 38.42 9.88 -5.76
CA GLN A 649 39.53 10.36 -6.56
C GLN A 649 39.19 10.61 -8.04
N MET A 650 37.95 10.40 -8.46
CA MET A 650 37.51 10.87 -9.77
C MET A 650 37.44 12.38 -9.73
N PRO A 651 38.08 13.08 -10.69
CA PRO A 651 37.84 14.51 -10.84
C PRO A 651 36.36 14.74 -11.06
N SER A 652 35.76 15.69 -10.32
CA SER A 652 34.44 16.20 -10.61
C SER A 652 34.45 16.74 -12.06
N TRP A 653 33.79 16.01 -12.94
CA TRP A 653 33.53 16.45 -14.33
C TRP A 653 32.22 17.19 -14.36
#